data_935cb3c81dc36caa094252c7a52e501c
#
_entry.id   935cb3c81dc36caa094252c7a52e501c
#
_cell.length_a   1.000
_cell.length_b   1.000
_cell.length_c   1.000
_cell.angle_alpha   90.00
_cell.angle_beta   90.00
_cell.angle_gamma   90.00
#
_symmetry.space_group_name_H-M   'P 1'
#
loop_
_entity.id
_entity.type
_entity.pdbx_description
1 polymer ?
#
loop_
_entity_poly.entity_id
_entity_poly.type
_entity_poly.pdbx_seq_one_letter_code
_entity_poly.pdbx_strand_id
1 'polypeptide(L)'
;MKTSHTVVTLAIAAASLQQVHAQTTEIVLEEVQVMARKQSEPLQDVPMSVAAVTAEQLRAAGIRDVADLTTLVPSLVVTSNSNPFTTSYRIRRIGNEGNIPDFEPDTGLFIDGAYRSRSGLGLGDLADIEQIEVLRGPQSTLYGRNVTAGAISVMTAKPSQTFGMQGELTAGNDALMGFRGFVTGGLTDSVSARLSVTSTRRDPIADNLMGEDSDDLNQYSVRGQLLFEPSDALSVRLIGSHTNRDMKPQLADMFYGPRVTALVNATVANPSALGAADGPGLADGVINSGAQSIMDNDPLNRSVQALAPLGFVQRSDDAIASIQYDFGGVTLTSITSYDTYKTTQTWNDAGQTGLDLVNYRDFQTGDTLSQELRLSSQASDSFSWLGGLYYYDSSFERGDKDHHEFTLGQAIDELGVAAGLASPTLPDVPVFGLPGDTGDFHEISDGRSYGAFAQSTWEATERLALTLGVRYTLEEKAVSLVNTPFTTAPGPLANLSLPVRTLTPATSSFALDDSWDAVTGTFSTAYHFTPDVMMYATAATGFKGGGYNGGFGNTPLAKRPFDSEDVNSYELGIKSDLANHRVRLNATAFLSDYQDFQSASFVGLQFLVNNAEKVRVQGLEADLTARLSEGFTLDLSGTYAEATYERYTQGSCYTGRTPDDPVTGACDLSGQTLPFAPKLTATAGLQWQHLFNAGTLFSRLDGSWVGEQNVTSELDPNHGKQDAYGVANFRLGWSRDSWEISGWVRNLTDETYITQTAQSNLFASLQDGTYQNYLGSPRSYGITVLARY
;
A
#
# COMPACT_ATOMS: atom_id res chain seq x y z
N MET A 1 -33.72 33.13 9.08
CA MET A 1 -34.97 32.52 9.56
C MET A 1 -34.58 31.22 10.25
N LYS A 2 -34.95 31.12 11.50
CA LYS A 2 -34.85 30.09 12.55
C LYS A 2 -34.20 28.73 12.18
N THR A 3 -33.00 28.56 12.68
CA THR A 3 -32.33 27.26 12.84
C THR A 3 -32.83 26.58 14.12
N SER A 4 -33.30 25.35 13.99
CA SER A 4 -33.78 24.50 15.08
C SER A 4 -32.61 23.62 15.56
N HIS A 5 -32.08 23.88 16.75
CA HIS A 5 -31.13 23.00 17.43
C HIS A 5 -31.90 21.90 18.15
N THR A 6 -31.69 20.68 17.74
CA THR A 6 -32.16 19.49 18.48
C THR A 6 -31.02 19.01 19.40
N VAL A 7 -31.16 19.27 20.69
CA VAL A 7 -30.27 18.77 21.75
C VAL A 7 -30.69 17.34 22.06
N VAL A 8 -29.77 16.38 21.82
CA VAL A 8 -29.93 14.99 22.29
C VAL A 8 -29.48 14.91 23.74
N THR A 9 -30.43 14.72 24.64
CA THR A 9 -30.19 14.53 26.08
C THR A 9 -29.92 13.04 26.34
N LEU A 10 -28.69 12.67 26.65
CA LEU A 10 -28.35 11.31 27.12
C LEU A 10 -28.68 11.21 28.61
N ALA A 11 -29.58 10.29 28.97
CA ALA A 11 -29.88 9.93 30.36
C ALA A 11 -28.80 8.98 30.90
N ILE A 12 -28.13 9.40 31.97
CA ILE A 12 -27.16 8.59 32.74
C ILE A 12 -27.92 7.81 33.80
N ALA A 13 -27.96 6.50 33.72
CA ALA A 13 -28.43 5.59 34.77
C ALA A 13 -27.25 5.12 35.62
N ALA A 14 -27.33 5.32 36.92
CA ALA A 14 -26.30 4.90 37.85
C ALA A 14 -26.37 3.37 38.08
N ALA A 15 -25.25 2.68 37.89
CA ALA A 15 -25.10 1.25 38.23
C ALA A 15 -24.05 1.06 39.32
N SER A 16 -24.34 0.15 40.17
CA SER A 16 -23.80 -0.26 41.44
C SER A 16 -22.32 -0.64 41.43
N LEU A 17 -21.61 -0.18 42.48
CA LEU A 17 -20.24 -0.53 42.86
C LEU A 17 -20.09 -2.03 43.16
N GLN A 18 -19.36 -2.76 42.33
CA GLN A 18 -18.75 -4.01 42.74
C GLN A 18 -17.29 -3.76 43.10
N GLN A 19 -16.89 -4.24 44.29
CA GLN A 19 -15.52 -4.17 44.77
C GLN A 19 -14.60 -5.03 43.89
N VAL A 20 -13.70 -4.39 43.17
CA VAL A 20 -12.61 -5.08 42.48
C VAL A 20 -11.56 -5.49 43.52
N HIS A 21 -11.37 -6.79 43.68
CA HIS A 21 -10.23 -7.34 44.36
C HIS A 21 -8.97 -6.97 43.59
N ALA A 22 -8.01 -6.34 44.23
CA ALA A 22 -6.68 -6.14 43.66
C ALA A 22 -6.02 -7.52 43.48
N GLN A 23 -6.08 -8.08 42.30
CA GLN A 23 -5.18 -9.12 41.87
C GLN A 23 -3.79 -8.46 41.76
N THR A 24 -2.81 -9.03 42.40
CA THR A 24 -1.39 -8.74 42.11
C THR A 24 -1.15 -9.19 40.68
N THR A 25 -1.22 -8.25 39.77
CA THR A 25 -0.93 -8.50 38.35
C THR A 25 0.54 -8.89 38.25
N GLU A 26 0.81 -10.13 37.88
CA GLU A 26 2.18 -10.52 37.54
C GLU A 26 2.69 -9.62 36.44
N ILE A 27 3.93 -9.15 36.59
CA ILE A 27 4.58 -8.27 35.59
C ILE A 27 5.12 -9.16 34.47
N VAL A 28 4.25 -9.72 33.65
CA VAL A 28 4.60 -10.58 32.54
C VAL A 28 4.03 -10.03 31.23
N LEU A 29 4.65 -10.34 30.11
CA LEU A 29 4.11 -10.09 28.80
C LEU A 29 3.02 -11.12 28.48
N GLU A 30 1.97 -10.68 27.83
CA GLU A 30 0.92 -11.58 27.35
C GLU A 30 1.43 -12.47 26.22
N GLU A 31 0.96 -13.70 26.18
CA GLU A 31 1.20 -14.60 25.07
C GLU A 31 0.44 -14.08 23.85
N VAL A 32 1.13 -13.97 22.71
CA VAL A 32 0.54 -13.52 21.46
C VAL A 32 0.28 -14.75 20.59
N GLN A 33 -0.98 -14.97 20.23
CA GLN A 33 -1.36 -16.00 19.28
C GLN A 33 -1.28 -15.44 17.85
N VAL A 34 -0.78 -16.25 16.91
CA VAL A 34 -0.68 -15.88 15.50
C VAL A 34 -1.27 -16.94 14.59
N MET A 35 -1.68 -16.51 13.39
CA MET A 35 -2.24 -17.36 12.32
C MET A 35 -1.24 -17.57 11.16
N ALA A 36 0.02 -17.26 11.38
CA ALA A 36 1.08 -17.25 10.37
C ALA A 36 1.20 -18.55 9.57
N ARG A 37 0.95 -19.69 10.20
CA ARG A 37 0.90 -21.01 9.55
C ARG A 37 -0.53 -21.51 9.28
N LYS A 38 -1.51 -20.58 9.20
CA LYS A 38 -2.93 -20.88 8.99
C LYS A 38 -3.58 -21.73 10.10
N GLN A 39 -2.92 -21.83 11.24
CA GLN A 39 -3.38 -22.41 12.50
C GLN A 39 -3.05 -21.44 13.62
N SER A 40 -3.86 -21.41 14.67
CA SER A 40 -3.59 -20.56 15.85
C SER A 40 -2.49 -21.18 16.68
N GLU A 41 -1.37 -20.48 16.81
CA GLU A 41 -0.18 -20.93 17.52
C GLU A 41 0.45 -19.78 18.30
N PRO A 42 1.13 -20.04 19.44
CA PRO A 42 1.91 -19.00 20.12
C PRO A 42 2.99 -18.43 19.19
N LEU A 43 3.14 -17.11 19.18
CA LEU A 43 4.17 -16.43 18.38
C LEU A 43 5.57 -17.01 18.61
N GLN A 44 5.88 -17.41 19.84
CA GLN A 44 7.20 -17.91 20.21
C GLN A 44 7.49 -19.32 19.71
N ASP A 45 6.45 -20.10 19.35
CA ASP A 45 6.59 -21.47 18.85
C ASP A 45 6.63 -21.54 17.30
N VAL A 46 6.34 -20.42 16.61
CA VAL A 46 6.35 -20.39 15.14
C VAL A 46 7.78 -20.19 14.63
N PRO A 47 8.38 -21.16 13.89
CA PRO A 47 9.77 -21.08 13.43
C PRO A 47 9.94 -20.24 12.16
N MET A 48 9.55 -18.97 12.23
CA MET A 48 9.68 -17.97 11.18
C MET A 48 9.66 -16.55 11.75
N SER A 49 10.14 -15.58 10.99
CA SER A 49 10.09 -14.17 11.35
C SER A 49 8.68 -13.61 11.14
N VAL A 50 8.01 -13.24 12.21
CA VAL A 50 6.66 -12.63 12.20
C VAL A 50 6.63 -11.45 13.16
N ALA A 51 6.10 -10.31 12.71
CA ALA A 51 5.69 -9.23 13.60
C ALA A 51 4.16 -9.29 13.76
N ALA A 52 3.70 -9.45 14.97
CA ALA A 52 2.28 -9.43 15.31
C ALA A 52 1.95 -8.15 16.08
N VAL A 53 0.99 -7.39 15.60
CA VAL A 53 0.54 -6.13 16.20
C VAL A 53 -0.91 -6.29 16.62
N THR A 54 -1.14 -6.30 17.92
CA THR A 54 -2.47 -6.53 18.53
C THR A 54 -3.34 -5.26 18.46
N ALA A 55 -4.67 -5.43 18.63
CA ALA A 55 -5.61 -4.31 18.74
C ALA A 55 -5.20 -3.29 19.80
N GLU A 56 -4.63 -3.75 20.91
CA GLU A 56 -4.16 -2.87 22.00
C GLU A 56 -2.95 -2.04 21.54
N GLN A 57 -1.97 -2.65 20.89
CA GLN A 57 -0.79 -1.95 20.38
C GLN A 57 -1.17 -0.96 19.27
N LEU A 58 -2.07 -1.35 18.34
CA LEU A 58 -2.60 -0.44 17.31
C LEU A 58 -3.23 0.81 17.95
N ARG A 59 -4.07 0.61 18.96
CA ARG A 59 -4.72 1.71 19.67
C ARG A 59 -3.74 2.54 20.47
N ALA A 60 -2.82 1.91 21.23
CA ALA A 60 -1.86 2.60 22.07
C ALA A 60 -0.93 3.50 21.25
N ALA A 61 -0.45 3.03 20.11
CA ALA A 61 0.36 3.79 19.17
C ALA A 61 -0.45 4.75 18.29
N GLY A 62 -1.78 4.68 18.31
CA GLY A 62 -2.66 5.52 17.51
C GLY A 62 -2.60 5.22 16.00
N ILE A 63 -2.34 3.97 15.64
CA ILE A 63 -2.29 3.49 14.25
C ILE A 63 -3.68 3.57 13.64
N ARG A 64 -3.79 4.15 12.45
CA ARG A 64 -5.05 4.35 11.74
C ARG A 64 -5.11 3.69 10.38
N ASP A 65 -3.96 3.61 9.70
CA ASP A 65 -3.81 3.00 8.40
C ASP A 65 -2.56 2.11 8.35
N VAL A 66 -2.31 1.47 7.21
CA VAL A 66 -1.16 0.57 7.05
C VAL A 66 0.15 1.33 6.97
N ALA A 67 0.14 2.56 6.50
CA ALA A 67 1.35 3.38 6.46
C ALA A 67 1.85 3.68 7.90
N ASP A 68 0.94 3.90 8.82
CA ASP A 68 1.25 4.07 10.25
C ASP A 68 1.96 2.84 10.85
N LEU A 69 1.75 1.61 10.32
CA LEU A 69 2.41 0.39 10.81
C LEU A 69 3.93 0.45 10.70
N THR A 70 4.46 1.27 9.82
CA THR A 70 5.92 1.49 9.68
C THR A 70 6.55 2.03 10.96
N THR A 71 5.77 2.64 11.85
CA THR A 71 6.22 3.12 13.15
C THR A 71 6.37 2.00 14.19
N LEU A 72 5.83 0.81 13.91
CA LEU A 72 5.93 -0.37 14.77
C LEU A 72 6.72 -1.51 14.11
N VAL A 73 6.71 -1.60 12.79
CA VAL A 73 7.31 -2.70 12.02
C VAL A 73 8.34 -2.14 11.03
N PRO A 74 9.62 -1.99 11.44
CA PRO A 74 10.65 -1.33 10.62
C PRO A 74 11.06 -2.13 9.38
N SER A 75 10.74 -3.42 9.29
CA SER A 75 10.94 -4.23 8.08
C SER A 75 9.93 -3.91 6.97
N LEU A 76 8.81 -3.26 7.31
CA LEU A 76 7.79 -2.80 6.37
C LEU A 76 8.11 -1.38 5.91
N VAL A 77 8.15 -1.18 4.60
CA VAL A 77 8.19 0.14 3.96
C VAL A 77 6.92 0.30 3.14
N VAL A 78 6.26 1.44 3.29
CA VAL A 78 5.05 1.77 2.56
C VAL A 78 5.34 2.98 1.68
N THR A 79 5.09 2.86 0.40
CA THR A 79 5.15 3.97 -0.54
C THR A 79 3.76 4.19 -1.13
N SER A 80 3.37 5.44 -1.27
CA SER A 80 2.14 5.83 -1.95
C SER A 80 2.44 7.10 -2.72
N ASN A 81 1.98 7.17 -3.95
CA ASN A 81 1.93 8.40 -4.71
C ASN A 81 0.46 8.84 -4.81
N SER A 82 0.18 9.96 -5.31
CA SER A 82 -1.11 10.59 -5.61
C SER A 82 -2.37 10.10 -4.86
N ASN A 83 -2.58 8.80 -4.63
CA ASN A 83 -3.79 8.28 -4.01
C ASN A 83 -3.57 6.91 -3.31
N PRO A 84 -4.45 6.49 -2.39
CA PRO A 84 -4.31 5.23 -1.65
C PRO A 84 -4.34 3.96 -2.51
N PHE A 85 -4.93 4.00 -3.71
CA PHE A 85 -4.99 2.85 -4.60
C PHE A 85 -3.60 2.44 -5.13
N THR A 86 -2.71 3.42 -5.25
CA THR A 86 -1.32 3.24 -5.72
C THR A 86 -0.35 2.85 -4.60
N THR A 87 -0.85 2.49 -3.41
CA THR A 87 -0.02 2.08 -2.28
C THR A 87 0.72 0.79 -2.59
N SER A 88 2.01 0.76 -2.25
CA SER A 88 2.89 -0.40 -2.37
C SER A 88 3.50 -0.76 -1.02
N TYR A 89 3.59 -2.05 -0.75
CA TYR A 89 4.21 -2.61 0.45
C TYR A 89 5.51 -3.31 0.10
N ARG A 90 6.56 -3.01 0.85
CA ARG A 90 7.86 -3.66 0.73
C ARG A 90 8.23 -4.29 2.07
N ILE A 91 8.55 -5.57 2.06
CA ILE A 91 9.06 -6.28 3.23
C ILE A 91 10.52 -6.64 2.95
N ARG A 92 11.41 -6.37 3.91
CA ARG A 92 12.86 -6.58 3.72
C ARG A 92 13.42 -5.89 2.47
N ARG A 93 12.87 -4.72 2.11
CA ARG A 93 13.23 -3.89 0.94
C ARG A 93 12.73 -4.44 -0.41
N ILE A 94 12.05 -5.56 -0.44
CA ILE A 94 11.46 -6.13 -1.64
C ILE A 94 9.99 -5.74 -1.72
N GLY A 95 9.59 -5.31 -2.90
CA GLY A 95 8.25 -4.91 -3.29
C GLY A 95 8.28 -4.17 -4.61
N ASN A 96 7.12 -3.99 -5.20
CA ASN A 96 6.95 -3.37 -6.51
C ASN A 96 6.36 -1.96 -6.43
N GLU A 97 6.24 -1.30 -7.57
CA GLU A 97 5.53 -0.03 -7.70
C GLU A 97 4.01 -0.25 -7.76
N GLY A 98 3.28 0.44 -6.88
CA GLY A 98 1.83 0.28 -6.76
C GLY A 98 1.01 0.94 -7.87
N ASN A 99 1.62 1.75 -8.72
CA ASN A 99 0.95 2.54 -9.77
C ASN A 99 0.89 1.84 -11.14
N ILE A 100 1.30 0.59 -11.24
CA ILE A 100 1.20 -0.21 -12.46
C ILE A 100 0.05 -1.20 -12.27
N PRO A 101 -1.07 -1.04 -12.99
CA PRO A 101 -2.27 -1.81 -12.73
C PRO A 101 -2.12 -3.32 -12.85
N ASP A 102 -1.40 -3.82 -13.87
CA ASP A 102 -1.21 -5.26 -14.11
C ASP A 102 0.00 -5.85 -13.39
N PHE A 103 0.75 -5.03 -12.68
CA PHE A 103 1.91 -5.47 -11.96
C PHE A 103 1.54 -5.95 -10.56
N GLU A 104 1.55 -7.24 -10.37
CA GLU A 104 1.17 -7.86 -9.10
C GLU A 104 2.21 -7.61 -7.99
N PRO A 105 1.76 -7.52 -6.71
CA PRO A 105 2.65 -7.22 -5.60
C PRO A 105 3.58 -8.40 -5.25
N ASP A 106 4.74 -8.12 -4.65
CA ASP A 106 5.63 -9.10 -4.01
C ASP A 106 5.24 -9.35 -2.55
N THR A 107 4.46 -8.44 -1.98
CA THR A 107 3.89 -8.53 -0.63
C THR A 107 2.39 -8.73 -0.73
N GLY A 108 1.91 -9.92 -0.38
CA GLY A 108 0.49 -10.26 -0.40
C GLY A 108 -0.27 -9.61 0.75
N LEU A 109 -1.47 -9.11 0.46
CA LEU A 109 -2.40 -8.60 1.46
C LEU A 109 -3.55 -9.57 1.64
N PHE A 110 -3.82 -9.96 2.90
CA PHE A 110 -4.91 -10.86 3.26
C PHE A 110 -5.78 -10.20 4.33
N ILE A 111 -7.10 -10.27 4.16
CA ILE A 111 -8.08 -9.82 5.18
C ILE A 111 -8.97 -11.01 5.52
N ASP A 112 -8.98 -11.42 6.79
CA ASP A 112 -9.69 -12.61 7.28
C ASP A 112 -9.40 -13.87 6.44
N GLY A 113 -8.15 -14.01 5.95
CA GLY A 113 -7.68 -15.12 5.12
C GLY A 113 -7.96 -14.99 3.63
N ALA A 114 -8.72 -13.98 3.19
CA ALA A 114 -8.99 -13.70 1.78
C ALA A 114 -7.89 -12.81 1.17
N TYR A 115 -7.29 -13.26 0.06
CA TYR A 115 -6.30 -12.47 -0.68
C TYR A 115 -6.94 -11.25 -1.35
N ARG A 116 -6.25 -10.12 -1.33
CA ARG A 116 -6.62 -8.88 -2.01
C ARG A 116 -5.74 -8.66 -3.23
N SER A 117 -6.36 -8.52 -4.39
CA SER A 117 -5.64 -8.36 -5.67
C SER A 117 -4.83 -7.08 -5.76
N ARG A 118 -5.21 -6.04 -5.02
CA ARG A 118 -4.55 -4.73 -4.99
C ARG A 118 -4.20 -4.34 -3.57
N SER A 119 -2.98 -3.85 -3.39
CA SER A 119 -2.47 -3.40 -2.09
C SER A 119 -3.29 -2.26 -1.49
N GLY A 120 -3.83 -1.37 -2.32
CA GLY A 120 -4.66 -0.22 -1.89
C GLY A 120 -6.12 -0.55 -1.58
N LEU A 121 -6.58 -1.80 -1.77
CA LEU A 121 -7.95 -2.19 -1.47
C LEU A 121 -8.12 -2.58 0.00
N GLY A 122 -9.02 -1.92 0.67
CA GLY A 122 -9.54 -2.37 1.98
C GLY A 122 -8.74 -1.95 3.21
N LEU A 123 -7.59 -1.27 3.09
CA LEU A 123 -6.77 -0.87 4.25
C LEU A 123 -6.76 0.64 4.54
N GLY A 124 -7.71 1.38 4.02
CA GLY A 124 -7.81 2.82 4.30
C GLY A 124 -8.18 3.17 5.74
N ASP A 125 -8.71 2.21 6.48
CA ASP A 125 -9.02 2.36 7.89
C ASP A 125 -8.90 1.02 8.61
N LEU A 126 -7.97 0.94 9.56
CA LEU A 126 -7.72 -0.22 10.41
C LEU A 126 -8.64 -0.26 11.64
N ALA A 127 -9.90 0.09 11.47
CA ALA A 127 -10.85 0.04 12.57
C ALA A 127 -11.38 -1.38 12.80
N ASP A 128 -11.61 -1.68 14.05
CA ASP A 128 -12.20 -2.93 14.49
C ASP A 128 -11.39 -4.16 14.04
N ILE A 129 -10.07 -4.02 14.15
CA ILE A 129 -9.07 -5.05 13.86
C ILE A 129 -8.71 -5.76 15.16
N GLU A 130 -8.65 -7.08 15.11
CA GLU A 130 -8.18 -7.92 16.22
C GLU A 130 -6.64 -7.95 16.25
N GLN A 131 -6.03 -8.16 15.07
CA GLN A 131 -4.59 -8.30 14.94
C GLN A 131 -4.14 -8.06 13.50
N ILE A 132 -2.90 -7.60 13.35
CA ILE A 132 -2.19 -7.55 12.06
C ILE A 132 -0.90 -8.35 12.21
N GLU A 133 -0.64 -9.26 11.28
CA GLU A 133 0.59 -10.02 11.20
C GLU A 133 1.36 -9.61 9.94
N VAL A 134 2.64 -9.31 10.11
CA VAL A 134 3.56 -9.10 8.99
C VAL A 134 4.52 -10.29 8.95
N LEU A 135 4.28 -11.17 7.99
CA LEU A 135 5.08 -12.36 7.73
C LEU A 135 6.24 -11.97 6.82
N ARG A 136 7.46 -12.17 7.28
CA ARG A 136 8.67 -11.73 6.59
C ARG A 136 9.27 -12.90 5.82
N GLY A 137 9.77 -12.63 4.60
CA GLY A 137 10.31 -13.65 3.70
C GLY A 137 9.23 -14.43 2.93
N PRO A 138 9.62 -15.29 1.97
CA PRO A 138 8.69 -15.97 1.07
C PRO A 138 7.65 -16.82 1.80
N GLN A 139 6.38 -16.65 1.45
CA GLN A 139 5.25 -17.37 2.04
C GLN A 139 4.50 -18.23 1.02
N SER A 140 5.08 -18.48 -0.16
CA SER A 140 4.40 -19.12 -1.29
C SER A 140 3.85 -20.50 -0.99
N THR A 141 4.43 -21.25 -0.05
CA THR A 141 3.96 -22.59 0.32
C THR A 141 2.53 -22.59 0.88
N LEU A 142 2.21 -21.68 1.80
CA LEU A 142 0.88 -21.65 2.44
C LEU A 142 -0.02 -20.56 1.87
N TYR A 143 0.54 -19.41 1.54
CA TYR A 143 -0.24 -18.25 1.08
C TYR A 143 -0.36 -18.20 -0.45
N GLY A 144 0.54 -18.86 -1.16
CA GLY A 144 0.46 -19.04 -2.62
C GLY A 144 1.11 -17.91 -3.39
N ARG A 145 0.34 -17.28 -4.24
CA ARG A 145 0.83 -16.26 -5.18
C ARG A 145 1.21 -14.96 -4.51
N ASN A 146 2.13 -14.21 -5.15
CA ASN A 146 2.39 -12.79 -4.85
C ASN A 146 2.84 -12.53 -3.41
N VAL A 147 3.63 -13.43 -2.85
CA VAL A 147 4.15 -13.38 -1.48
C VAL A 147 5.65 -13.73 -1.43
N THR A 148 6.39 -13.33 -2.47
CA THR A 148 7.85 -13.58 -2.57
C THR A 148 8.64 -12.77 -1.56
N ALA A 149 8.17 -11.58 -1.18
CA ALA A 149 8.74 -10.76 -0.11
C ALA A 149 8.15 -11.07 1.27
N GLY A 150 6.87 -11.47 1.31
CA GLY A 150 6.13 -11.73 2.53
C GLY A 150 4.64 -11.50 2.40
N ALA A 151 3.94 -11.47 3.53
CA ALA A 151 2.50 -11.22 3.58
C ALA A 151 2.12 -10.31 4.74
N ILE A 152 1.07 -9.51 4.53
CA ILE A 152 0.37 -8.76 5.57
C ILE A 152 -0.98 -9.44 5.76
N SER A 153 -1.23 -9.99 6.94
CA SER A 153 -2.49 -10.65 7.30
C SER A 153 -3.22 -9.81 8.33
N VAL A 154 -4.40 -9.33 7.96
CA VAL A 154 -5.28 -8.52 8.81
C VAL A 154 -6.43 -9.38 9.29
N MET A 155 -6.62 -9.49 10.58
CA MET A 155 -7.74 -10.18 11.20
C MET A 155 -8.70 -9.18 11.80
N THR A 156 -9.95 -9.22 11.37
CA THR A 156 -11.01 -8.36 11.92
C THR A 156 -11.64 -8.99 13.15
N ALA A 157 -12.05 -8.16 14.12
CA ALA A 157 -12.66 -8.64 15.34
C ALA A 157 -13.98 -9.39 15.07
N LYS A 158 -14.13 -10.57 15.66
CA LYS A 158 -15.30 -11.45 15.45
C LYS A 158 -16.55 -10.92 16.17
N PRO A 159 -17.76 -11.29 15.72
CA PRO A 159 -18.98 -11.14 16.51
C PRO A 159 -18.87 -11.85 17.85
N SER A 160 -19.49 -11.30 18.89
CA SER A 160 -19.55 -11.86 20.25
C SER A 160 -21.01 -12.08 20.67
N GLN A 161 -21.25 -13.15 21.44
CA GLN A 161 -22.55 -13.37 22.07
C GLN A 161 -22.83 -12.34 23.17
N THR A 162 -21.78 -11.87 23.84
CA THR A 162 -21.90 -10.79 24.83
C THR A 162 -22.10 -9.47 24.13
N PHE A 163 -23.14 -8.73 24.55
CA PHE A 163 -23.37 -7.40 24.02
C PHE A 163 -22.18 -6.47 24.35
N GLY A 164 -21.74 -5.74 23.36
CA GLY A 164 -20.68 -4.77 23.52
C GLY A 164 -20.78 -3.69 22.43
N MET A 165 -20.39 -2.48 22.77
CA MET A 165 -20.27 -1.39 21.81
C MET A 165 -19.10 -0.50 22.14
N GLN A 166 -18.52 0.10 21.10
CA GLN A 166 -17.46 1.09 21.22
C GLN A 166 -17.69 2.20 20.22
N GLY A 167 -17.46 3.42 20.63
CA GLY A 167 -17.44 4.58 19.76
C GLY A 167 -16.23 5.46 20.07
N GLU A 168 -15.53 5.87 19.04
CA GLU A 168 -14.37 6.76 19.09
C GLU A 168 -14.64 7.98 18.21
N LEU A 169 -14.42 9.17 18.77
CA LEU A 169 -14.49 10.43 18.05
C LEU A 169 -13.10 11.09 18.09
N THR A 170 -12.63 11.52 16.95
CA THR A 170 -11.36 12.23 16.79
C THR A 170 -11.60 13.60 16.17
N ALA A 171 -10.92 14.63 16.68
CA ALA A 171 -10.85 15.95 16.08
C ALA A 171 -9.40 16.45 16.11
N GLY A 172 -8.96 17.11 15.05
CA GLY A 172 -7.58 17.58 14.91
C GLY A 172 -7.44 18.83 14.05
N ASN A 173 -6.18 19.20 13.78
CA ASN A 173 -5.88 20.26 12.83
C ASN A 173 -6.40 19.91 11.42
N ASP A 174 -6.44 20.91 10.52
CA ASP A 174 -6.96 20.82 9.16
C ASP A 174 -8.39 20.26 9.12
N ALA A 175 -9.21 20.71 10.10
CA ALA A 175 -10.57 20.24 10.30
C ALA A 175 -10.74 18.70 10.32
N LEU A 176 -9.70 17.98 10.74
CA LEU A 176 -9.75 16.53 10.87
C LEU A 176 -10.89 16.13 11.79
N MET A 177 -11.81 15.33 11.29
CA MET A 177 -12.88 14.68 12.04
C MET A 177 -12.92 13.19 11.70
N GLY A 178 -12.91 12.35 12.74
CA GLY A 178 -12.98 10.91 12.60
C GLY A 178 -14.04 10.34 13.53
N PHE A 179 -14.73 9.32 13.04
CA PHE A 179 -15.60 8.45 13.81
C PHE A 179 -15.22 7.00 13.52
N ARG A 180 -15.10 6.20 14.56
CA ARG A 180 -14.95 4.74 14.49
C ARG A 180 -15.83 4.11 15.55
N GLY A 181 -16.52 3.06 15.20
CA GLY A 181 -17.34 2.39 16.19
C GLY A 181 -17.80 1.03 15.76
N PHE A 182 -18.16 0.22 16.74
CA PHE A 182 -18.81 -1.06 16.50
C PHE A 182 -19.89 -1.32 17.55
N VAL A 183 -20.81 -2.20 17.18
CA VAL A 183 -21.76 -2.86 18.08
C VAL A 183 -21.73 -4.35 17.79
N THR A 184 -21.76 -5.17 18.82
CA THR A 184 -21.82 -6.63 18.72
C THR A 184 -22.76 -7.20 19.77
N GLY A 185 -23.31 -8.39 19.49
CA GLY A 185 -24.17 -9.09 20.44
C GLY A 185 -24.79 -10.34 19.86
N GLY A 186 -25.27 -11.23 20.74
CA GLY A 186 -26.07 -12.40 20.36
C GLY A 186 -27.43 -12.02 19.84
N LEU A 187 -27.80 -12.56 18.68
CA LEU A 187 -29.16 -12.49 18.13
C LEU A 187 -30.00 -13.69 18.60
N THR A 188 -29.36 -14.84 18.74
CA THR A 188 -29.84 -16.08 19.33
C THR A 188 -28.71 -16.77 20.06
N ASP A 189 -28.96 -17.87 20.75
CA ASP A 189 -27.93 -18.65 21.48
C ASP A 189 -26.79 -19.15 20.54
N SER A 190 -27.05 -19.25 19.23
CA SER A 190 -26.08 -19.75 18.23
C SER A 190 -25.74 -18.72 17.17
N VAL A 191 -26.29 -17.53 17.18
CA VAL A 191 -26.02 -16.49 16.19
C VAL A 191 -25.60 -15.21 16.89
N SER A 192 -24.43 -14.69 16.58
CA SER A 192 -24.01 -13.35 16.97
C SER A 192 -23.78 -12.48 15.75
N ALA A 193 -23.91 -11.18 15.94
CA ALA A 193 -23.71 -10.18 14.89
C ALA A 193 -22.74 -9.09 15.36
N ARG A 194 -22.05 -8.47 14.38
CA ARG A 194 -21.22 -7.30 14.59
C ARG A 194 -21.39 -6.33 13.44
N LEU A 195 -21.53 -5.06 13.75
CA LEU A 195 -21.55 -3.97 12.79
C LEU A 195 -20.50 -2.97 13.17
N SER A 196 -19.60 -2.67 12.24
CA SER A 196 -18.52 -1.69 12.41
C SER A 196 -18.69 -0.58 11.37
N VAL A 197 -18.45 0.66 11.79
CA VAL A 197 -18.56 1.85 10.93
C VAL A 197 -17.37 2.75 11.18
N THR A 198 -16.77 3.25 10.11
CA THR A 198 -15.72 4.26 10.15
C THR A 198 -16.04 5.41 9.22
N SER A 199 -15.61 6.60 9.58
CA SER A 199 -15.65 7.78 8.71
C SER A 199 -14.53 8.71 9.10
N THR A 200 -13.76 9.18 8.12
CA THR A 200 -12.67 10.14 8.34
C THR A 200 -12.75 11.22 7.28
N ARG A 201 -12.70 12.46 7.73
CA ARG A 201 -12.61 13.64 6.89
C ARG A 201 -11.51 14.56 7.40
N ARG A 202 -10.74 15.14 6.48
CA ARG A 202 -9.75 16.19 6.73
C ARG A 202 -9.76 17.16 5.55
N ASP A 203 -9.64 18.43 5.82
CA ASP A 203 -9.44 19.44 4.78
C ASP A 203 -8.07 19.24 4.09
N PRO A 204 -7.88 19.75 2.87
CA PRO A 204 -6.61 19.69 2.14
C PRO A 204 -5.41 20.21 2.95
N ILE A 205 -4.24 19.64 2.72
CA ILE A 205 -2.98 20.01 3.38
C ILE A 205 -1.87 20.46 2.42
N ALA A 206 -2.14 20.49 1.14
CA ALA A 206 -1.25 21.06 0.14
C ALA A 206 -1.93 22.23 -0.56
N ASP A 207 -1.27 23.40 -0.51
CA ASP A 207 -1.75 24.63 -1.12
C ASP A 207 -1.62 24.55 -2.64
N ASN A 208 -2.70 24.73 -3.38
CA ASN A 208 -2.67 24.78 -4.83
C ASN A 208 -2.78 26.23 -5.32
N LEU A 209 -1.70 26.76 -5.88
CA LEU A 209 -1.59 28.15 -6.32
C LEU A 209 -2.51 28.50 -7.50
N MET A 210 -3.02 27.49 -8.21
CA MET A 210 -3.77 27.67 -9.46
C MET A 210 -5.20 27.15 -9.42
N GLY A 211 -5.58 26.45 -8.37
CA GLY A 211 -6.88 25.79 -8.29
C GLY A 211 -7.31 25.48 -6.87
N GLU A 212 -8.07 24.43 -6.71
CA GLU A 212 -8.47 23.95 -5.39
C GLU A 212 -7.30 23.21 -4.72
N ASP A 213 -7.12 23.47 -3.42
CA ASP A 213 -6.13 22.76 -2.59
C ASP A 213 -6.30 21.25 -2.67
N SER A 214 -5.21 20.53 -2.48
CA SER A 214 -5.12 19.08 -2.69
C SER A 214 -4.71 18.31 -1.42
N ASP A 215 -4.74 16.96 -1.49
CA ASP A 215 -4.42 16.06 -0.38
C ASP A 215 -5.39 16.22 0.80
N ASP A 216 -6.69 16.08 0.53
CA ASP A 216 -7.72 15.94 1.55
C ASP A 216 -7.94 14.47 1.94
N LEU A 217 -8.80 14.23 2.92
CA LEU A 217 -9.33 12.92 3.25
C LEU A 217 -10.86 13.00 3.33
N ASN A 218 -11.52 12.09 2.64
CA ASN A 218 -12.96 11.91 2.75
C ASN A 218 -13.29 10.45 2.44
N GLN A 219 -13.45 9.66 3.48
CA GLN A 219 -13.69 8.22 3.35
C GLN A 219 -14.62 7.71 4.43
N TYR A 220 -15.36 6.66 4.11
CA TYR A 220 -16.10 5.88 5.08
C TYR A 220 -16.08 4.38 4.72
N SER A 221 -16.26 3.54 5.73
CA SER A 221 -16.41 2.11 5.56
C SER A 221 -17.46 1.57 6.53
N VAL A 222 -18.21 0.58 6.07
CA VAL A 222 -19.19 -0.16 6.88
C VAL A 222 -18.91 -1.64 6.70
N ARG A 223 -18.81 -2.38 7.80
CA ARG A 223 -18.62 -3.84 7.81
C ARG A 223 -19.68 -4.48 8.67
N GLY A 224 -20.46 -5.38 8.08
CA GLY A 224 -21.41 -6.25 8.76
C GLY A 224 -20.89 -7.66 8.87
N GLN A 225 -21.08 -8.31 10.01
CA GLN A 225 -20.67 -9.69 10.23
C GLN A 225 -21.75 -10.49 10.96
N LEU A 226 -21.89 -11.75 10.56
CA LEU A 226 -22.70 -12.74 11.25
C LEU A 226 -21.82 -13.95 11.57
N LEU A 227 -21.91 -14.44 12.79
CA LEU A 227 -21.25 -15.66 13.24
C LEU A 227 -22.34 -16.63 13.72
N PHE A 228 -22.38 -17.80 13.10
CA PHE A 228 -23.31 -18.89 13.40
C PHE A 228 -22.53 -20.07 13.96
N GLU A 229 -22.79 -20.42 15.23
CA GLU A 229 -22.14 -21.49 15.97
C GLU A 229 -23.22 -22.34 16.67
N PRO A 230 -23.88 -23.25 15.91
CA PRO A 230 -24.95 -24.09 16.47
C PRO A 230 -24.44 -25.22 17.38
N SER A 231 -23.12 -25.49 17.29
CA SER A 231 -22.39 -26.47 18.13
C SER A 231 -20.92 -26.12 18.15
N ASP A 232 -20.17 -26.70 19.07
CA ASP A 232 -18.70 -26.56 19.15
C ASP A 232 -17.97 -27.07 17.89
N ALA A 233 -18.64 -27.91 17.08
CA ALA A 233 -18.06 -28.48 15.87
C ALA A 233 -18.23 -27.59 14.63
N LEU A 234 -19.21 -26.71 14.58
CA LEU A 234 -19.51 -25.89 13.38
C LEU A 234 -19.46 -24.40 13.68
N SER A 235 -18.60 -23.68 13.00
CA SER A 235 -18.57 -22.23 12.97
C SER A 235 -18.68 -21.71 11.53
N VAL A 236 -19.63 -20.81 11.28
CA VAL A 236 -19.84 -20.14 9.99
C VAL A 236 -19.80 -18.64 10.20
N ARG A 237 -18.82 -17.97 9.62
CA ARG A 237 -18.69 -16.51 9.66
C ARG A 237 -18.93 -15.91 8.29
N LEU A 238 -19.88 -14.99 8.20
CA LEU A 238 -20.17 -14.20 7.01
C LEU A 238 -19.77 -12.75 7.26
N ILE A 239 -19.05 -12.16 6.33
CA ILE A 239 -18.60 -10.78 6.38
C ILE A 239 -19.02 -10.09 5.09
N GLY A 240 -19.55 -8.88 5.18
CA GLY A 240 -19.78 -8.00 4.04
C GLY A 240 -19.28 -6.61 4.38
N SER A 241 -18.52 -5.99 3.48
CA SER A 241 -17.99 -4.64 3.69
C SER A 241 -18.20 -3.76 2.46
N HIS A 242 -18.40 -2.47 2.72
CA HIS A 242 -18.45 -1.41 1.73
C HIS A 242 -17.50 -0.30 2.13
N THR A 243 -16.66 0.15 1.20
CA THR A 243 -15.75 1.28 1.40
C THR A 243 -15.93 2.29 0.28
N ASN A 244 -16.03 3.57 0.64
CA ASN A 244 -16.05 4.67 -0.30
C ASN A 244 -15.00 5.70 0.09
N ARG A 245 -14.21 6.12 -0.89
CA ARG A 245 -13.28 7.24 -0.82
C ARG A 245 -13.64 8.22 -1.92
N ASP A 246 -13.72 9.50 -1.58
CA ASP A 246 -13.98 10.60 -2.51
C ASP A 246 -13.13 11.77 -2.07
N MET A 247 -11.95 11.89 -2.65
CA MET A 247 -10.88 12.76 -2.17
C MET A 247 -10.16 13.43 -3.32
N LYS A 248 -9.48 14.51 -3.02
CA LYS A 248 -8.51 15.13 -3.90
C LYS A 248 -7.18 14.41 -3.75
N PRO A 249 -6.55 13.99 -4.85
CA PRO A 249 -5.29 13.27 -4.78
C PRO A 249 -4.19 14.13 -4.18
N GLN A 250 -3.19 13.48 -3.61
CA GLN A 250 -1.93 14.15 -3.29
C GLN A 250 -1.27 14.56 -4.60
N LEU A 251 -1.07 15.84 -4.80
CA LEU A 251 -0.21 16.36 -5.88
C LEU A 251 1.24 16.34 -5.42
N ALA A 252 2.15 16.23 -6.38
CA ALA A 252 3.57 16.24 -6.09
C ALA A 252 4.10 17.67 -6.00
N ASP A 253 5.05 17.92 -5.11
CA ASP A 253 5.88 19.12 -5.14
C ASP A 253 6.85 18.98 -6.32
N MET A 254 6.87 19.98 -7.20
CA MET A 254 7.61 19.88 -8.46
C MET A 254 9.01 20.49 -8.34
N PHE A 255 9.96 19.80 -8.93
CA PHE A 255 11.24 20.37 -9.30
C PHE A 255 11.28 20.50 -10.83
N TYR A 256 11.27 21.72 -11.33
CA TYR A 256 11.28 21.97 -12.77
C TYR A 256 12.69 22.16 -13.29
N GLY A 257 13.04 21.41 -14.30
CA GLY A 257 14.31 21.59 -15.02
C GLY A 257 14.35 22.91 -15.78
N PRO A 258 15.56 23.33 -16.19
CA PRO A 258 15.77 24.65 -16.80
C PRO A 258 15.06 24.84 -18.13
N ARG A 259 14.87 23.77 -18.91
CA ARG A 259 14.13 23.84 -20.20
C ARG A 259 12.63 24.03 -19.97
N VAL A 260 12.05 23.25 -19.08
CA VAL A 260 10.62 23.40 -18.72
C VAL A 260 10.37 24.78 -18.13
N THR A 261 11.24 25.23 -17.21
CA THR A 261 11.17 26.57 -16.62
C THR A 261 11.22 27.67 -17.69
N ALA A 262 12.17 27.58 -18.62
CA ALA A 262 12.28 28.54 -19.72
C ALA A 262 11.07 28.52 -20.63
N LEU A 263 10.55 27.33 -20.92
CA LEU A 263 9.41 27.10 -21.80
C LEU A 263 8.12 27.67 -21.19
N VAL A 264 7.83 27.35 -19.93
CA VAL A 264 6.62 27.87 -19.25
C VAL A 264 6.72 29.40 -19.10
N ASN A 265 7.87 29.94 -18.71
CA ASN A 265 8.07 31.38 -18.61
C ASN A 265 7.92 32.07 -19.99
N ALA A 266 8.41 31.48 -21.08
CA ALA A 266 8.23 32.03 -22.42
C ALA A 266 6.75 32.01 -22.84
N THR A 267 6.02 30.95 -22.50
CA THR A 267 4.58 30.80 -22.74
C THR A 267 3.80 31.89 -22.00
N VAL A 268 4.11 32.09 -20.72
CA VAL A 268 3.46 33.13 -19.87
C VAL A 268 3.81 34.54 -20.33
N ALA A 269 5.04 34.79 -20.79
CA ALA A 269 5.49 36.11 -21.22
C ALA A 269 4.96 36.55 -22.61
N ASN A 270 4.41 35.64 -23.38
CA ASN A 270 3.91 35.91 -24.70
C ASN A 270 2.42 35.50 -24.87
N PRO A 271 1.50 36.23 -24.25
CA PRO A 271 0.07 35.89 -24.25
C PRO A 271 -0.58 35.88 -25.65
N SER A 272 0.02 36.55 -26.60
CA SER A 272 -0.48 36.57 -27.99
C SER A 272 -0.10 35.32 -28.75
N ALA A 273 0.89 34.54 -28.29
CA ALA A 273 1.16 33.20 -28.79
C ALA A 273 0.19 32.17 -28.19
N LEU A 274 -0.49 32.48 -27.11
CA LEU A 274 -1.47 31.66 -26.43
C LEU A 274 -2.87 31.84 -27.02
N GLY A 275 -3.00 31.89 -28.34
CA GLY A 275 -4.30 31.84 -28.99
C GLY A 275 -5.41 32.70 -28.33
N ALA A 276 -5.11 33.94 -27.96
CA ALA A 276 -6.00 34.82 -27.18
C ALA A 276 -7.30 35.15 -27.93
N ALA A 277 -7.67 34.33 -28.90
CA ALA A 277 -8.77 34.62 -29.73
C ALA A 277 -10.07 34.19 -29.19
N ASP A 278 -10.45 33.48 -28.33
CA ASP A 278 -11.89 33.21 -28.13
C ASP A 278 -12.32 32.32 -26.94
N GLY A 279 -11.82 32.54 -25.76
CA GLY A 279 -12.44 31.87 -24.62
C GLY A 279 -11.97 32.38 -23.24
N PRO A 280 -12.79 32.28 -22.20
CA PRO A 280 -12.34 32.49 -20.82
C PRO A 280 -11.43 31.34 -20.42
N GLY A 281 -10.26 31.26 -21.06
CA GLY A 281 -9.23 30.32 -20.81
C GLY A 281 -8.23 30.88 -19.81
N LEU A 282 -7.38 30.06 -19.31
CA LEU A 282 -6.27 30.25 -18.37
C LEU A 282 -5.53 31.60 -18.43
N ALA A 283 -5.42 32.21 -19.59
CA ALA A 283 -4.78 33.50 -19.80
C ALA A 283 -5.31 34.61 -18.90
N ASP A 284 -6.61 34.65 -18.61
CA ASP A 284 -7.21 35.70 -17.81
C ASP A 284 -6.89 35.57 -16.31
N GLY A 285 -6.71 34.39 -15.78
CA GLY A 285 -6.38 34.16 -14.38
C GLY A 285 -4.88 34.33 -14.10
N VAL A 286 -4.02 33.70 -14.89
CA VAL A 286 -2.56 33.66 -14.67
C VAL A 286 -1.90 34.98 -15.09
N ILE A 287 -2.30 35.56 -16.21
CA ILE A 287 -1.71 36.82 -16.75
C ILE A 287 -2.19 38.03 -15.99
N ASN A 288 -3.42 38.05 -15.50
CA ASN A 288 -3.95 39.13 -14.71
C ASN A 288 -3.41 39.18 -13.28
N SER A 289 -2.81 38.13 -12.77
CA SER A 289 -2.19 38.12 -11.42
C SER A 289 -0.86 38.84 -11.37
N GLY A 290 -0.25 39.23 -12.49
CA GLY A 290 1.04 39.92 -12.53
C GLY A 290 2.20 39.06 -12.09
N ALA A 291 2.00 37.75 -12.04
CA ALA A 291 3.01 36.79 -11.62
C ALA A 291 4.16 36.72 -12.65
N GLN A 292 5.37 37.07 -12.22
CA GLN A 292 6.58 36.95 -13.05
C GLN A 292 7.06 35.51 -13.20
N SER A 293 6.58 34.61 -12.41
CA SER A 293 6.80 33.17 -12.49
C SER A 293 5.62 32.50 -11.78
N ILE A 294 4.95 31.58 -12.45
CA ILE A 294 3.93 30.73 -11.84
C ILE A 294 4.52 29.45 -11.26
N MET A 295 5.84 29.26 -11.42
CA MET A 295 6.49 28.01 -11.02
C MET A 295 7.15 28.19 -9.67
N ASP A 296 6.67 27.45 -8.70
CA ASP A 296 7.37 27.23 -7.44
C ASP A 296 8.38 26.10 -7.65
N ASN A 297 9.64 26.36 -7.37
CA ASN A 297 10.74 25.40 -7.47
C ASN A 297 11.25 24.97 -6.10
N ASP A 298 10.52 25.20 -5.02
CA ASP A 298 10.80 24.58 -3.73
C ASP A 298 10.11 23.22 -3.63
N PRO A 299 10.82 22.12 -3.84
CA PRO A 299 10.21 20.79 -3.91
C PRO A 299 9.80 20.20 -2.56
N LEU A 300 9.78 20.99 -1.49
CA LEU A 300 9.54 20.55 -0.12
C LEU A 300 8.55 21.42 0.67
N ASN A 301 7.86 22.34 0.03
CA ASN A 301 7.02 23.33 0.71
C ASN A 301 5.51 23.01 0.69
N ARG A 302 5.09 21.89 0.05
CA ARG A 302 3.69 21.50 -0.14
C ARG A 302 2.86 22.53 -0.92
N SER A 303 3.52 23.28 -1.77
CA SER A 303 2.88 24.21 -2.69
C SER A 303 2.89 23.61 -4.08
N VAL A 304 1.72 23.41 -4.65
CA VAL A 304 1.54 22.73 -5.94
C VAL A 304 0.85 23.65 -6.93
N GLN A 305 0.94 23.29 -8.20
CA GLN A 305 0.35 24.08 -9.29
C GLN A 305 -0.38 23.14 -10.24
N ALA A 306 -1.68 23.03 -10.09
CA ALA A 306 -2.49 22.25 -10.99
C ALA A 306 -3.86 22.88 -11.18
N LEU A 307 -4.40 22.72 -12.37
CA LEU A 307 -5.74 23.19 -12.67
C LEU A 307 -6.81 22.27 -12.10
N ALA A 308 -7.94 22.80 -11.73
CA ALA A 308 -9.12 22.02 -11.35
C ALA A 308 -9.90 21.55 -12.59
N PRO A 309 -10.69 20.45 -12.50
CA PRO A 309 -10.96 19.65 -11.33
C PRO A 309 -9.91 18.57 -11.07
N LEU A 310 -9.65 18.31 -9.78
CA LEU A 310 -8.86 17.19 -9.30
C LEU A 310 -9.78 16.26 -8.52
N GLY A 311 -9.65 14.96 -8.70
CA GLY A 311 -10.51 14.04 -7.98
C GLY A 311 -10.00 12.60 -8.02
N PHE A 312 -10.22 11.89 -6.92
CA PHE A 312 -10.07 10.47 -6.83
C PHE A 312 -11.28 9.87 -6.11
N VAL A 313 -12.01 9.01 -6.81
CA VAL A 313 -13.15 8.28 -6.25
C VAL A 313 -12.85 6.79 -6.31
N GLN A 314 -12.99 6.12 -5.18
CA GLN A 314 -12.89 4.66 -5.07
C GLN A 314 -14.13 4.13 -4.36
N ARG A 315 -14.74 3.10 -4.92
CA ARG A 315 -15.76 2.29 -4.27
C ARG A 315 -15.34 0.85 -4.31
N SER A 316 -15.42 0.16 -3.19
CA SER A 316 -15.13 -1.27 -3.11
C SER A 316 -16.14 -1.96 -2.21
N ASP A 317 -16.55 -3.15 -2.65
CA ASP A 317 -17.45 -4.04 -1.94
C ASP A 317 -16.78 -5.40 -1.81
N ASP A 318 -16.86 -6.02 -0.63
CA ASP A 318 -16.35 -7.35 -0.41
C ASP A 318 -17.33 -8.22 0.39
N ALA A 319 -17.27 -9.51 0.12
CA ALA A 319 -17.99 -10.54 0.86
C ALA A 319 -17.07 -11.73 1.13
N ILE A 320 -17.03 -12.19 2.38
CA ILE A 320 -16.26 -13.36 2.78
C ILE A 320 -17.17 -14.32 3.53
N ALA A 321 -17.13 -15.61 3.17
CA ALA A 321 -17.75 -16.70 3.90
C ALA A 321 -16.67 -17.67 4.39
N SER A 322 -16.54 -17.80 5.70
CA SER A 322 -15.62 -18.74 6.34
C SER A 322 -16.41 -19.81 7.09
N ILE A 323 -16.16 -21.06 6.76
CA ILE A 323 -16.80 -22.22 7.37
C ILE A 323 -15.70 -23.08 8.00
N GLN A 324 -15.87 -23.41 9.26
CA GLN A 324 -15.02 -24.37 9.97
C GLN A 324 -15.87 -25.50 10.53
N TYR A 325 -15.45 -26.72 10.27
CA TYR A 325 -16.11 -27.92 10.81
C TYR A 325 -15.10 -28.88 11.40
N ASP A 326 -15.25 -29.17 12.68
CA ASP A 326 -14.41 -30.13 13.41
C ASP A 326 -15.06 -31.53 13.39
N PHE A 327 -14.35 -32.49 12.79
CA PHE A 327 -14.72 -33.89 12.74
C PHE A 327 -14.24 -34.70 13.96
N GLY A 328 -13.72 -34.03 15.00
CA GLY A 328 -13.18 -34.67 16.20
C GLY A 328 -11.73 -35.18 16.01
N GLY A 329 -10.88 -34.38 15.39
CA GLY A 329 -9.45 -34.70 15.15
C GLY A 329 -8.92 -34.12 13.84
N VAL A 330 -9.84 -33.76 12.94
CA VAL A 330 -9.55 -33.08 11.67
C VAL A 330 -10.51 -31.94 11.52
N THR A 331 -10.00 -30.77 11.22
CA THR A 331 -10.81 -29.57 10.96
C THR A 331 -10.82 -29.25 9.47
N LEU A 332 -12.01 -29.14 8.89
CA LEU A 332 -12.22 -28.57 7.55
C LEU A 332 -12.39 -27.07 7.70
N THR A 333 -11.62 -26.30 6.93
CA THR A 333 -11.83 -24.86 6.76
C THR A 333 -12.09 -24.54 5.30
N SER A 334 -13.16 -23.81 5.02
CA SER A 334 -13.49 -23.29 3.69
C SER A 334 -13.60 -21.78 3.77
N ILE A 335 -12.85 -21.07 2.93
CA ILE A 335 -12.91 -19.60 2.82
C ILE A 335 -13.24 -19.26 1.38
N THR A 336 -14.39 -18.64 1.16
CA THR A 336 -14.82 -18.10 -0.12
C THR A 336 -14.83 -16.58 -0.01
N SER A 337 -14.20 -15.89 -0.94
CA SER A 337 -14.29 -14.42 -1.00
C SER A 337 -14.62 -13.94 -2.40
N TYR A 338 -15.39 -12.87 -2.44
CA TYR A 338 -15.65 -12.08 -3.64
C TYR A 338 -15.41 -10.62 -3.30
N ASP A 339 -14.60 -9.93 -4.09
CA ASP A 339 -14.43 -8.48 -4.00
C ASP A 339 -14.56 -7.81 -5.37
N THR A 340 -15.09 -6.60 -5.36
CA THR A 340 -15.17 -5.75 -6.54
C THR A 340 -14.81 -4.32 -6.20
N TYR A 341 -14.23 -3.63 -7.16
CA TYR A 341 -13.89 -2.22 -6.99
C TYR A 341 -14.07 -1.43 -8.28
N LYS A 342 -14.22 -0.11 -8.08
CA LYS A 342 -14.26 0.88 -9.14
C LYS A 342 -13.49 2.12 -8.69
N THR A 343 -12.55 2.57 -9.51
CA THR A 343 -11.84 3.82 -9.27
C THR A 343 -12.00 4.76 -10.45
N THR A 344 -12.03 6.04 -10.15
CA THR A 344 -11.94 7.12 -11.13
C THR A 344 -10.98 8.16 -10.61
N GLN A 345 -9.97 8.48 -11.38
CA GLN A 345 -9.03 9.55 -11.07
C GLN A 345 -9.06 10.60 -12.17
N THR A 346 -9.10 11.85 -11.81
CA THR A 346 -9.14 12.97 -12.75
C THR A 346 -8.03 13.95 -12.40
N TRP A 347 -7.21 14.29 -13.38
CA TRP A 347 -6.20 15.33 -13.31
C TRP A 347 -6.33 16.26 -14.50
N ASN A 348 -6.46 17.55 -14.23
CA ASN A 348 -6.20 18.56 -15.21
C ASN A 348 -4.78 19.09 -15.01
N ASP A 349 -4.08 19.37 -16.11
CA ASP A 349 -2.66 19.73 -16.11
C ASP A 349 -1.78 18.62 -15.49
N ALA A 350 -1.67 17.50 -16.20
CA ALA A 350 -0.82 16.37 -15.78
C ALA A 350 0.67 16.76 -15.61
N GLY A 351 1.09 17.91 -16.12
CA GLY A 351 2.43 18.46 -15.93
C GLY A 351 2.58 19.30 -14.67
N GLN A 352 1.49 19.65 -13.99
CA GLN A 352 1.45 20.54 -12.83
C GLN A 352 2.15 21.88 -13.10
N THR A 353 1.97 22.45 -14.26
CA THR A 353 2.59 23.72 -14.67
C THR A 353 1.69 24.94 -14.51
N GLY A 354 0.42 24.71 -14.16
CA GLY A 354 -0.62 25.71 -14.19
C GLY A 354 -1.08 26.05 -15.61
N LEU A 355 -0.71 25.25 -16.62
CA LEU A 355 -1.16 25.38 -17.99
C LEU A 355 -2.04 24.19 -18.38
N ASP A 356 -3.09 24.45 -19.14
CA ASP A 356 -3.96 23.41 -19.68
C ASP A 356 -3.25 22.66 -20.82
N LEU A 357 -2.37 21.72 -20.44
CA LEU A 357 -1.56 20.96 -21.39
C LEU A 357 -2.18 19.60 -21.71
N VAL A 358 -2.39 18.78 -20.71
CA VAL A 358 -2.94 17.44 -20.85
C VAL A 358 -3.85 17.14 -19.67
N ASN A 359 -5.08 16.83 -19.96
CA ASN A 359 -6.08 16.38 -19.01
C ASN A 359 -6.14 14.87 -19.04
N TYR A 360 -6.12 14.25 -17.87
CA TYR A 360 -6.07 12.80 -17.73
C TYR A 360 -7.21 12.31 -16.84
N ARG A 361 -7.88 11.26 -17.30
CA ARG A 361 -8.91 10.58 -16.54
C ARG A 361 -8.64 9.07 -16.58
N ASP A 362 -8.33 8.49 -15.45
CA ASP A 362 -8.12 7.05 -15.30
C ASP A 362 -9.37 6.40 -14.69
N PHE A 363 -9.86 5.41 -15.37
CA PHE A 363 -11.01 4.64 -14.95
C PHE A 363 -10.62 3.17 -14.85
N GLN A 364 -10.81 2.57 -13.68
CA GLN A 364 -10.47 1.18 -13.44
C GLN A 364 -11.59 0.47 -12.71
N THR A 365 -11.87 -0.75 -13.13
CA THR A 365 -12.75 -1.68 -12.42
C THR A 365 -12.05 -3.03 -12.28
N GLY A 366 -12.42 -3.78 -11.27
CA GLY A 366 -11.95 -5.13 -11.11
C GLY A 366 -12.83 -5.92 -10.18
N ASP A 367 -12.87 -7.22 -10.42
CA ASP A 367 -13.52 -8.17 -9.56
C ASP A 367 -12.64 -9.40 -9.36
N THR A 368 -12.81 -10.03 -8.21
CA THR A 368 -12.00 -11.15 -7.80
C THR A 368 -12.85 -12.16 -7.06
N LEU A 369 -12.72 -13.43 -7.41
CA LEU A 369 -13.28 -14.56 -6.69
C LEU A 369 -12.15 -15.46 -6.19
N SER A 370 -12.16 -15.83 -4.91
CA SER A 370 -11.24 -16.84 -4.41
C SER A 370 -11.93 -17.89 -3.55
N GLN A 371 -11.40 -19.10 -3.59
CA GLN A 371 -11.82 -20.23 -2.78
C GLN A 371 -10.60 -20.96 -2.23
N GLU A 372 -10.54 -21.07 -0.92
CA GLU A 372 -9.61 -21.96 -0.25
C GLU A 372 -10.37 -23.07 0.48
N LEU A 373 -9.97 -24.31 0.30
CA LEU A 373 -10.46 -25.45 1.03
C LEU A 373 -9.28 -26.14 1.70
N ARG A 374 -9.33 -26.30 3.00
CA ARG A 374 -8.22 -26.79 3.81
C ARG A 374 -8.70 -27.83 4.82
N LEU A 375 -7.95 -28.91 4.95
CA LEU A 375 -8.04 -29.87 6.04
C LEU A 375 -6.79 -29.75 6.91
N SER A 376 -6.97 -29.72 8.21
CA SER A 376 -5.87 -29.70 9.17
C SER A 376 -6.14 -30.69 10.29
N SER A 377 -5.08 -31.41 10.73
CA SER A 377 -5.18 -32.20 11.95
C SER A 377 -5.23 -31.29 13.16
N GLN A 378 -5.89 -31.73 14.23
CA GLN A 378 -5.60 -31.18 15.53
C GLN A 378 -4.16 -31.50 15.91
N ALA A 379 -3.50 -30.58 16.62
CA ALA A 379 -2.15 -30.82 17.10
C ALA A 379 -2.16 -32.10 17.98
N SER A 380 -1.38 -33.09 17.59
CA SER A 380 -1.07 -34.25 18.42
C SER A 380 0.33 -34.08 18.98
N ASP A 381 0.65 -34.79 20.06
CA ASP A 381 1.95 -34.67 20.75
C ASP A 381 3.17 -34.95 19.86
N SER A 382 2.98 -35.48 18.64
CA SER A 382 4.09 -35.86 17.79
C SER A 382 3.98 -35.49 16.31
N PHE A 383 2.78 -35.21 15.81
CA PHE A 383 2.60 -34.94 14.37
C PHE A 383 1.37 -34.11 14.08
N SER A 384 1.55 -33.04 13.33
CA SER A 384 0.47 -32.23 12.80
C SER A 384 0.62 -32.04 11.30
N TRP A 385 -0.49 -31.88 10.61
CA TRP A 385 -0.51 -31.65 9.17
C TRP A 385 -1.66 -30.75 8.76
N LEU A 386 -1.48 -30.09 7.64
CA LEU A 386 -2.54 -29.41 6.92
C LEU A 386 -2.33 -29.66 5.41
N GLY A 387 -3.42 -29.68 4.67
CA GLY A 387 -3.40 -29.75 3.22
C GLY A 387 -4.60 -29.02 2.64
N GLY A 388 -4.46 -28.45 1.46
CA GLY A 388 -5.54 -27.65 0.90
C GLY A 388 -5.45 -27.45 -0.61
N LEU A 389 -6.56 -26.94 -1.14
CA LEU A 389 -6.74 -26.53 -2.52
C LEU A 389 -7.10 -25.04 -2.55
N TYR A 390 -6.62 -24.36 -3.55
CA TYR A 390 -6.86 -22.94 -3.77
C TYR A 390 -7.26 -22.67 -5.21
N TYR A 391 -8.27 -21.84 -5.38
CA TYR A 391 -8.71 -21.31 -6.66
C TYR A 391 -8.81 -19.79 -6.56
N TYR A 392 -8.42 -19.11 -7.62
CA TYR A 392 -8.51 -17.66 -7.76
C TYR A 392 -8.86 -17.31 -9.22
N ASP A 393 -9.77 -16.36 -9.39
CA ASP A 393 -10.19 -15.81 -10.67
C ASP A 393 -10.32 -14.30 -10.52
N SER A 394 -9.73 -13.55 -11.41
CA SER A 394 -9.81 -12.08 -11.41
C SER A 394 -10.00 -11.53 -12.81
N SER A 395 -10.79 -10.49 -12.92
CA SER A 395 -10.89 -9.65 -14.10
C SER A 395 -10.60 -8.20 -13.75
N PHE A 396 -9.84 -7.56 -14.57
CA PHE A 396 -9.45 -6.16 -14.44
C PHE A 396 -9.71 -5.45 -15.77
N GLU A 397 -10.36 -4.30 -15.70
CA GLU A 397 -10.62 -3.45 -16.87
C GLU A 397 -10.13 -2.04 -16.56
N ARG A 398 -9.38 -1.46 -17.50
CA ARG A 398 -8.91 -0.09 -17.45
C ARG A 398 -9.26 0.63 -18.74
N GLY A 399 -9.68 1.90 -18.58
CA GLY A 399 -10.27 2.67 -19.67
C GLY A 399 -11.78 2.46 -19.78
N ASP A 400 -12.44 3.44 -20.32
CA ASP A 400 -13.90 3.41 -20.55
C ASP A 400 -14.17 3.78 -22.00
N LYS A 401 -14.83 2.90 -22.74
CA LYS A 401 -15.22 3.14 -24.13
C LYS A 401 -16.07 4.39 -24.35
N ASP A 402 -16.68 4.90 -23.29
CA ASP A 402 -17.59 6.06 -23.33
C ASP A 402 -16.92 7.37 -22.88
N HIS A 403 -15.64 7.31 -22.39
CA HIS A 403 -14.91 8.46 -21.89
C HIS A 403 -13.46 8.44 -22.37
N HIS A 404 -12.95 9.61 -22.74
CA HIS A 404 -11.57 9.77 -23.14
C HIS A 404 -10.64 9.79 -21.93
N GLU A 405 -9.55 9.04 -22.00
CA GLU A 405 -8.52 8.99 -20.96
C GLU A 405 -7.61 10.22 -20.99
N PHE A 406 -7.24 10.64 -22.18
CA PHE A 406 -6.40 11.82 -22.40
C PHE A 406 -7.11 12.82 -23.29
N THR A 407 -7.04 14.10 -22.91
CA THR A 407 -7.48 15.20 -23.73
C THR A 407 -6.39 16.26 -23.75
N LEU A 408 -5.94 16.66 -24.92
CA LEU A 408 -4.99 17.74 -25.06
C LEU A 408 -5.65 19.08 -24.72
N GLY A 409 -5.03 19.79 -23.79
CA GLY A 409 -5.53 21.08 -23.30
C GLY A 409 -5.24 22.22 -24.26
N GLN A 410 -5.75 23.40 -23.92
CA GLN A 410 -5.68 24.58 -24.77
C GLN A 410 -4.25 25.13 -24.93
N ALA A 411 -3.35 24.88 -23.99
CA ALA A 411 -1.99 25.41 -24.02
C ALA A 411 -0.97 24.49 -24.71
N ILE A 412 -1.40 23.34 -25.26
CA ILE A 412 -0.48 22.34 -25.83
C ILE A 412 0.20 22.84 -27.10
N ASP A 413 -0.50 23.61 -27.92
CA ASP A 413 0.03 24.15 -29.18
C ASP A 413 1.14 25.16 -28.93
N GLU A 414 0.91 26.07 -28.01
CA GLU A 414 1.84 27.14 -27.66
C GLU A 414 3.11 26.58 -27.04
N LEU A 415 2.98 25.53 -26.26
CA LEU A 415 4.13 24.82 -25.70
C LEU A 415 5.02 24.25 -26.81
N GLY A 416 4.40 23.66 -27.86
CA GLY A 416 5.12 23.13 -29.01
C GLY A 416 5.85 24.22 -29.80
N VAL A 417 5.20 25.36 -30.02
CA VAL A 417 5.81 26.53 -30.69
C VAL A 417 6.96 27.10 -29.85
N ALA A 418 6.75 27.32 -28.55
CA ALA A 418 7.77 27.87 -27.66
C ALA A 418 8.96 26.95 -27.50
N ALA A 419 8.78 25.64 -27.57
CA ALA A 419 9.86 24.65 -27.55
C ALA A 419 10.73 24.64 -28.82
N GLY A 420 10.38 25.43 -29.85
CA GLY A 420 11.08 25.40 -31.11
C GLY A 420 10.89 24.08 -31.89
N LEU A 421 9.88 23.31 -31.53
CA LEU A 421 9.52 22.04 -32.15
C LEU A 421 8.59 22.25 -33.37
N ALA A 422 8.19 23.51 -33.61
CA ALA A 422 7.44 23.84 -34.81
C ALA A 422 8.22 23.48 -36.08
N SER A 423 7.57 22.86 -37.02
CA SER A 423 8.20 22.50 -38.30
C SER A 423 8.73 23.76 -39.02
N PRO A 424 10.02 23.81 -39.41
CA PRO A 424 10.56 24.96 -40.14
C PRO A 424 9.87 25.24 -41.46
N THR A 425 9.11 24.28 -41.96
CA THR A 425 8.38 24.38 -43.25
C THR A 425 6.90 24.69 -43.09
N LEU A 426 6.35 24.52 -41.88
CA LEU A 426 4.95 24.78 -41.52
C LEU A 426 4.91 25.29 -40.08
N PRO A 427 5.17 26.59 -39.85
CA PRO A 427 5.34 27.14 -38.50
C PRO A 427 4.08 27.08 -37.62
N ASP A 428 2.91 26.89 -38.21
CA ASP A 428 1.64 26.86 -37.49
C ASP A 428 1.09 25.41 -37.32
N VAL A 429 1.94 24.38 -37.45
CA VAL A 429 1.51 22.98 -37.25
C VAL A 429 1.91 22.51 -35.87
N PRO A 430 0.94 22.18 -34.98
CA PRO A 430 1.22 21.75 -33.65
C PRO A 430 1.98 20.42 -33.64
N VAL A 431 2.99 20.35 -32.81
CA VAL A 431 3.90 19.17 -32.71
C VAL A 431 3.28 18.06 -31.85
N PHE A 432 2.44 18.43 -30.87
CA PHE A 432 1.87 17.49 -29.93
C PHE A 432 0.44 17.07 -30.26
N GLY A 433 -0.29 17.81 -31.10
CA GLY A 433 -1.68 17.64 -31.48
C GLY A 433 -2.43 18.95 -31.32
N LEU A 434 -3.75 18.94 -31.58
CA LEU A 434 -4.63 20.10 -31.42
C LEU A 434 -5.32 20.11 -30.05
N PRO A 435 -5.60 21.28 -29.48
CA PRO A 435 -6.48 21.40 -28.35
C PRO A 435 -7.79 20.64 -28.55
N GLY A 436 -8.16 19.81 -27.58
CA GLY A 436 -9.33 18.95 -27.69
C GLY A 436 -9.10 17.61 -28.41
N ASP A 437 -7.91 17.34 -28.93
CA ASP A 437 -7.58 15.99 -29.41
C ASP A 437 -7.65 15.01 -28.22
N THR A 438 -8.25 13.85 -28.46
CA THR A 438 -8.47 12.84 -27.43
C THR A 438 -7.76 11.53 -27.78
N GLY A 439 -7.21 10.88 -26.79
CA GLY A 439 -6.59 9.57 -26.90
C GLY A 439 -7.15 8.63 -25.85
N ASP A 440 -7.42 7.39 -26.26
CA ASP A 440 -8.03 6.40 -25.41
C ASP A 440 -7.22 5.11 -25.42
N PHE A 441 -7.27 4.38 -24.33
CA PHE A 441 -6.93 2.97 -24.34
C PHE A 441 -7.99 2.19 -23.56
N HIS A 442 -8.16 0.95 -23.95
CA HIS A 442 -9.03 0.03 -23.25
C HIS A 442 -8.27 -1.27 -23.07
N GLU A 443 -8.08 -1.65 -21.83
CA GLU A 443 -7.31 -2.81 -21.41
C GLU A 443 -8.19 -3.74 -20.58
N ILE A 444 -8.19 -5.02 -20.91
CA ILE A 444 -8.80 -6.07 -20.11
C ILE A 444 -7.71 -7.08 -19.78
N SER A 445 -7.57 -7.41 -18.51
CA SER A 445 -6.60 -8.36 -17.99
C SER A 445 -7.32 -9.37 -17.11
N ASP A 446 -7.25 -10.64 -17.49
CA ASP A 446 -7.85 -11.76 -16.77
C ASP A 446 -6.75 -12.64 -16.16
N GLY A 447 -6.95 -13.08 -14.93
CA GLY A 447 -6.00 -13.93 -14.22
C GLY A 447 -6.67 -15.08 -13.50
N ARG A 448 -6.13 -16.30 -13.63
CA ARG A 448 -6.56 -17.47 -12.87
C ARG A 448 -5.38 -18.12 -12.18
N SER A 449 -5.61 -18.61 -10.97
CA SER A 449 -4.59 -19.37 -10.24
C SER A 449 -5.20 -20.58 -9.58
N TYR A 450 -4.50 -21.72 -9.70
CA TYR A 450 -4.83 -22.99 -9.07
C TYR A 450 -3.69 -23.39 -8.17
N GLY A 451 -3.99 -23.85 -6.96
CA GLY A 451 -2.97 -24.31 -6.02
C GLY A 451 -3.37 -25.57 -5.29
N ALA A 452 -2.41 -26.45 -5.09
CA ALA A 452 -2.53 -27.57 -4.17
C ALA A 452 -1.32 -27.57 -3.22
N PHE A 453 -1.57 -27.63 -1.93
CA PHE A 453 -0.52 -27.49 -0.92
C PHE A 453 -0.71 -28.44 0.25
N ALA A 454 0.42 -28.78 0.88
CA ALA A 454 0.44 -29.55 2.11
C ALA A 454 1.63 -29.11 2.97
N GLN A 455 1.46 -29.17 4.28
CA GLN A 455 2.53 -28.96 5.25
C GLN A 455 2.35 -29.96 6.40
N SER A 456 3.45 -30.44 6.92
CA SER A 456 3.45 -31.28 8.12
C SER A 456 4.55 -30.85 9.06
N THR A 457 4.28 -30.95 10.36
CA THR A 457 5.26 -30.74 11.43
C THR A 457 5.36 -32.01 12.25
N TRP A 458 6.57 -32.50 12.42
CA TRP A 458 6.91 -33.65 13.20
C TRP A 458 7.73 -33.23 14.41
N GLU A 459 7.18 -33.44 15.59
CA GLU A 459 7.87 -33.30 16.88
C GLU A 459 8.78 -34.51 17.07
N ALA A 460 9.99 -34.48 16.46
CA ALA A 460 10.94 -35.57 16.46
C ALA A 460 11.43 -35.93 17.87
N THR A 461 11.47 -34.94 18.76
CA THR A 461 11.69 -35.06 20.19
C THR A 461 10.92 -33.97 20.94
N GLU A 462 10.86 -34.02 22.28
CA GLU A 462 10.28 -32.93 23.10
C GLU A 462 10.90 -31.53 22.83
N ARG A 463 12.02 -31.46 22.13
CA ARG A 463 12.76 -30.23 21.87
C ARG A 463 12.98 -29.92 20.39
N LEU A 464 12.76 -30.88 19.52
CA LEU A 464 13.07 -30.76 18.09
C LEU A 464 11.82 -30.98 17.25
N ALA A 465 11.39 -29.94 16.57
CA ALA A 465 10.34 -29.98 15.56
C ALA A 465 10.92 -29.81 14.16
N LEU A 466 10.40 -30.59 13.21
CA LEU A 466 10.74 -30.51 11.78
C LEU A 466 9.47 -30.25 10.99
N THR A 467 9.47 -29.17 10.21
CA THR A 467 8.35 -28.80 9.33
C THR A 467 8.75 -28.95 7.87
N LEU A 468 7.91 -29.58 7.09
CA LEU A 468 8.05 -29.70 5.63
C LEU A 468 6.74 -29.25 4.99
N GLY A 469 6.81 -28.32 4.07
CA GLY A 469 5.71 -27.84 3.25
C GLY A 469 6.03 -27.92 1.77
N VAL A 470 5.01 -28.14 0.95
CA VAL A 470 5.09 -28.15 -0.51
C VAL A 470 3.81 -27.57 -1.11
N ARG A 471 3.95 -26.86 -2.21
CA ARG A 471 2.82 -26.36 -3.01
C ARG A 471 3.14 -26.46 -4.48
N TYR A 472 2.16 -26.87 -5.26
CA TYR A 472 2.11 -26.66 -6.70
C TYR A 472 1.16 -25.52 -7.01
N THR A 473 1.58 -24.58 -7.84
CA THR A 473 0.78 -23.45 -8.30
C THR A 473 0.82 -23.39 -9.82
N LEU A 474 -0.33 -23.19 -10.46
CA LEU A 474 -0.48 -22.88 -11.88
C LEU A 474 -1.19 -21.53 -11.99
N GLU A 475 -0.61 -20.61 -12.75
CA GLU A 475 -1.18 -19.31 -13.06
C GLU A 475 -1.39 -19.16 -14.56
N GLU A 476 -2.56 -18.69 -14.94
CA GLU A 476 -2.93 -18.36 -16.32
C GLU A 476 -3.27 -16.88 -16.37
N LYS A 477 -2.71 -16.13 -17.32
CA LYS A 477 -3.03 -14.72 -17.51
C LYS A 477 -3.28 -14.42 -18.97
N ALA A 478 -4.26 -13.55 -19.23
CA ALA A 478 -4.56 -13.04 -20.53
C ALA A 478 -4.72 -11.52 -20.47
N VAL A 479 -4.22 -10.82 -21.47
CA VAL A 479 -4.40 -9.37 -21.60
C VAL A 479 -4.84 -9.05 -23.03
N SER A 480 -5.82 -8.17 -23.16
CA SER A 480 -6.19 -7.55 -24.40
C SER A 480 -6.16 -6.03 -24.26
N LEU A 481 -5.56 -5.36 -25.21
CA LEU A 481 -5.43 -3.91 -25.20
C LEU A 481 -5.75 -3.35 -26.56
N VAL A 482 -6.55 -2.28 -26.57
CA VAL A 482 -6.85 -1.46 -27.74
C VAL A 482 -6.44 -0.02 -27.42
N ASN A 483 -5.44 0.48 -28.12
CA ASN A 483 -5.07 1.89 -28.10
C ASN A 483 -5.71 2.60 -29.27
N THR A 484 -6.45 3.67 -29.01
CA THR A 484 -6.96 4.59 -30.02
C THR A 484 -6.10 5.84 -29.99
N PRO A 485 -5.43 6.21 -31.09
CA PRO A 485 -4.61 7.41 -31.12
C PRO A 485 -5.47 8.66 -30.95
N PHE A 486 -4.82 9.76 -30.59
CA PHE A 486 -5.48 11.05 -30.55
C PHE A 486 -6.19 11.34 -31.91
N THR A 487 -7.49 11.46 -31.83
CA THR A 487 -8.30 11.82 -32.97
C THR A 487 -8.52 13.32 -32.93
N THR A 488 -8.17 14.00 -34.03
CA THR A 488 -8.50 15.42 -34.19
C THR A 488 -9.99 15.61 -34.07
N ALA A 489 -10.42 16.55 -33.23
CA ALA A 489 -11.78 17.06 -33.25
C ALA A 489 -12.09 17.52 -34.67
N PRO A 490 -13.35 17.38 -35.18
CA PRO A 490 -13.71 17.77 -36.54
C PRO A 490 -13.50 19.27 -36.73
N GLY A 491 -12.37 19.63 -37.28
CA GLY A 491 -11.95 20.99 -37.61
C GLY A 491 -11.42 21.09 -39.05
N PRO A 492 -11.11 22.28 -39.54
CA PRO A 492 -10.64 22.49 -40.88
C PRO A 492 -9.33 21.76 -41.23
N LEU A 493 -8.59 21.26 -40.26
CA LEU A 493 -7.34 20.52 -40.40
C LEU A 493 -7.51 18.99 -40.32
N ALA A 494 -8.72 18.49 -40.09
CA ALA A 494 -8.98 17.04 -39.90
C ALA A 494 -8.58 16.17 -41.12
N ASN A 495 -8.37 16.75 -42.27
CA ASN A 495 -8.02 16.08 -43.53
C ASN A 495 -6.52 16.14 -43.86
N LEU A 496 -5.70 16.77 -43.04
CA LEU A 496 -4.26 16.83 -43.24
C LEU A 496 -3.60 15.63 -42.53
N SER A 497 -3.18 14.65 -43.30
CA SER A 497 -2.29 13.58 -42.80
C SER A 497 -0.90 14.16 -42.51
N LEU A 498 -0.73 14.72 -41.31
CA LEU A 498 0.54 15.27 -40.89
C LEU A 498 1.40 14.18 -40.24
N PRO A 499 2.72 14.11 -40.56
CA PRO A 499 3.61 13.09 -40.02
C PRO A 499 4.02 13.33 -38.55
N VAL A 500 3.42 14.30 -37.89
CA VAL A 500 3.89 14.81 -36.59
C VAL A 500 2.93 14.38 -35.46
N ARG A 501 2.91 13.11 -35.14
CA ARG A 501 2.22 12.60 -33.94
C ARG A 501 3.17 11.74 -33.13
N THR A 502 4.10 12.38 -32.44
CA THR A 502 5.10 11.67 -31.63
C THR A 502 4.57 11.20 -30.28
N LEU A 503 3.45 11.78 -29.79
CA LEU A 503 2.80 11.37 -28.54
C LEU A 503 1.77 10.25 -28.72
N THR A 504 1.39 9.95 -29.96
CA THR A 504 0.31 8.99 -30.20
C THR A 504 0.79 7.78 -30.95
N PRO A 505 0.66 6.59 -30.38
CA PRO A 505 0.80 5.38 -31.15
C PRO A 505 -0.27 5.33 -32.27
N ALA A 506 0.07 4.77 -33.41
CA ALA A 506 -0.95 4.33 -34.37
C ALA A 506 -1.93 3.42 -33.61
N THR A 507 -3.21 3.40 -34.03
CA THR A 507 -4.16 2.42 -33.48
C THR A 507 -3.49 1.07 -33.41
N SER A 508 -3.31 0.56 -32.23
CA SER A 508 -2.70 -0.72 -32.00
C SER A 508 -3.60 -1.55 -31.11
N SER A 509 -3.80 -2.78 -31.49
CA SER A 509 -4.49 -3.76 -30.63
C SER A 509 -3.65 -5.00 -30.54
N PHE A 510 -3.64 -5.62 -29.39
CA PHE A 510 -3.04 -6.92 -29.18
C PHE A 510 -3.84 -7.72 -28.17
N ALA A 511 -3.71 -9.03 -28.23
CA ALA A 511 -4.15 -9.96 -27.23
C ALA A 511 -3.05 -10.99 -27.01
N LEU A 512 -2.71 -11.24 -25.77
CA LEU A 512 -1.67 -12.17 -25.34
C LEU A 512 -2.23 -13.03 -24.21
N ASP A 513 -1.84 -14.30 -24.17
CA ASP A 513 -2.13 -15.21 -23.09
C ASP A 513 -0.93 -16.13 -22.86
N ASP A 514 -0.67 -16.48 -21.60
CA ASP A 514 0.36 -17.43 -21.22
C ASP A 514 0.04 -18.04 -19.84
N SER A 515 0.83 -19.06 -19.48
CA SER A 515 0.71 -19.74 -18.19
C SER A 515 2.08 -20.03 -17.59
N TRP A 516 2.16 -19.94 -16.28
CA TRP A 516 3.36 -20.22 -15.50
C TRP A 516 3.01 -21.20 -14.38
N ASP A 517 3.88 -22.16 -14.12
CA ASP A 517 3.70 -23.08 -13.02
C ASP A 517 4.98 -23.23 -12.19
N ALA A 518 4.81 -23.51 -10.91
CA ALA A 518 5.93 -23.73 -10.01
C ALA A 518 5.59 -24.70 -8.89
N VAL A 519 6.64 -25.39 -8.42
CA VAL A 519 6.63 -26.10 -7.15
C VAL A 519 7.44 -25.30 -6.14
N THR A 520 6.77 -24.81 -5.10
CA THR A 520 7.42 -24.12 -3.99
C THR A 520 7.41 -24.97 -2.73
N GLY A 521 8.38 -24.77 -1.85
CA GLY A 521 8.50 -25.54 -0.63
C GLY A 521 9.10 -24.77 0.52
N THR A 522 8.89 -25.30 1.72
CA THR A 522 9.48 -24.81 2.96
C THR A 522 9.97 -26.00 3.77
N PHE A 523 11.21 -25.93 4.24
CA PHE A 523 11.74 -26.80 5.26
C PHE A 523 12.19 -25.96 6.44
N SER A 524 11.69 -26.31 7.64
CA SER A 524 12.06 -25.61 8.86
C SER A 524 12.39 -26.59 9.97
N THR A 525 13.33 -26.20 10.80
CA THR A 525 13.69 -26.92 12.04
C THR A 525 13.62 -25.95 13.20
N ALA A 526 12.96 -26.34 14.27
CA ALA A 526 12.89 -25.60 15.53
C ALA A 526 13.49 -26.44 16.66
N TYR A 527 14.36 -25.83 17.47
CA TYR A 527 14.97 -26.49 18.62
C TYR A 527 14.76 -25.65 19.87
N HIS A 528 14.06 -26.22 20.85
CA HIS A 528 13.81 -25.61 22.14
C HIS A 528 14.95 -25.95 23.11
N PHE A 529 15.80 -24.96 23.42
CA PHE A 529 16.84 -25.11 24.45
C PHE A 529 16.21 -25.16 25.84
N THR A 530 15.20 -24.34 26.06
CA THR A 530 14.30 -24.31 27.21
C THR A 530 12.88 -24.07 26.71
N PRO A 531 11.83 -24.21 27.53
CA PRO A 531 10.47 -23.81 27.14
C PRO A 531 10.37 -22.37 26.62
N ASP A 532 11.23 -21.47 27.09
CA ASP A 532 11.21 -20.05 26.82
C ASP A 532 12.22 -19.61 25.77
N VAL A 533 13.03 -20.54 25.19
CA VAL A 533 14.07 -20.19 24.21
C VAL A 533 14.10 -21.22 23.09
N MET A 534 13.69 -20.78 21.91
CA MET A 534 13.70 -21.55 20.68
C MET A 534 14.69 -20.93 19.68
N MET A 535 15.46 -21.80 19.00
CA MET A 535 16.22 -21.41 17.81
C MET A 535 15.64 -22.15 16.60
N TYR A 536 15.59 -21.50 15.45
CA TYR A 536 15.07 -22.12 14.23
C TYR A 536 15.96 -21.82 13.03
N ALA A 537 15.89 -22.72 12.05
CA ALA A 537 16.44 -22.51 10.72
C ALA A 537 15.39 -22.87 9.68
N THR A 538 15.22 -22.02 8.67
CA THR A 538 14.23 -22.20 7.60
C THR A 538 14.87 -22.02 6.25
N ALA A 539 14.54 -22.89 5.29
CA ALA A 539 14.78 -22.73 3.88
C ALA A 539 13.42 -22.73 3.16
N ALA A 540 13.15 -21.69 2.40
CA ALA A 540 11.88 -21.52 1.71
C ALA A 540 12.10 -21.06 0.27
N THR A 541 11.21 -21.47 -0.63
CA THR A 541 11.16 -20.98 -2.00
C THR A 541 9.88 -20.18 -2.23
N GLY A 542 9.94 -19.20 -3.12
CA GLY A 542 8.78 -18.41 -3.53
C GLY A 542 8.75 -18.26 -5.04
N PHE A 543 7.58 -17.96 -5.55
CA PHE A 543 7.29 -17.82 -6.97
C PHE A 543 6.26 -16.70 -7.17
N LYS A 544 6.43 -15.95 -8.26
CA LYS A 544 5.48 -14.99 -8.78
C LYS A 544 5.39 -15.14 -10.29
N GLY A 545 4.20 -15.34 -10.82
CA GLY A 545 3.98 -15.54 -12.24
C GLY A 545 4.43 -14.35 -13.07
N GLY A 546 4.76 -14.60 -14.33
CA GLY A 546 5.03 -13.56 -15.32
C GLY A 546 3.78 -12.74 -15.64
N GLY A 547 3.88 -11.86 -16.61
CA GLY A 547 2.77 -11.01 -16.99
C GLY A 547 3.07 -10.17 -18.23
N TYR A 548 2.31 -9.09 -18.37
CA TYR A 548 2.36 -8.25 -19.57
C TYR A 548 2.47 -6.78 -19.20
N ASN A 549 3.28 -6.07 -19.93
CA ASN A 549 3.34 -4.62 -19.91
C ASN A 549 2.13 -4.07 -20.69
N GLY A 550 1.05 -3.77 -19.95
CA GLY A 550 -0.15 -3.12 -20.44
C GLY A 550 0.02 -1.61 -20.60
N GLY A 551 -1.10 -0.91 -20.67
CA GLY A 551 -1.15 0.55 -20.65
C GLY A 551 -0.84 1.24 -21.97
N PHE A 552 -0.98 2.58 -21.90
CA PHE A 552 -0.80 3.48 -23.04
C PHE A 552 0.68 3.59 -23.42
N GLY A 553 0.99 3.39 -24.71
CA GLY A 553 2.35 3.58 -25.23
C GLY A 553 2.69 2.71 -26.44
N ASN A 554 3.85 2.99 -27.00
CA ASN A 554 4.37 2.32 -28.21
C ASN A 554 5.27 1.11 -27.91
N THR A 555 5.09 0.44 -26.78
CA THR A 555 5.90 -0.75 -26.46
C THR A 555 5.73 -1.80 -27.56
N PRO A 556 6.81 -2.22 -28.23
CA PRO A 556 6.75 -3.29 -29.21
C PRO A 556 6.17 -4.56 -28.61
N LEU A 557 5.36 -5.31 -29.37
CA LEU A 557 4.70 -6.51 -28.88
C LEU A 557 5.68 -7.51 -28.24
N ALA A 558 6.89 -7.63 -28.79
CA ALA A 558 7.93 -8.52 -28.27
C ALA A 558 8.50 -8.10 -26.89
N LYS A 559 8.24 -6.86 -26.43
CA LYS A 559 8.69 -6.33 -25.12
C LYS A 559 7.54 -6.21 -24.12
N ARG A 560 6.35 -6.65 -24.46
CA ARG A 560 5.20 -6.64 -23.55
C ARG A 560 5.23 -7.76 -22.52
N PRO A 561 5.54 -9.03 -22.88
CA PRO A 561 5.69 -10.07 -21.87
C PRO A 561 6.91 -9.83 -20.97
N PHE A 562 6.78 -10.21 -19.69
CA PHE A 562 7.88 -10.36 -18.75
C PHE A 562 7.77 -11.70 -18.04
N ASP A 563 8.92 -12.27 -17.67
CA ASP A 563 9.02 -13.61 -17.13
C ASP A 563 8.61 -13.69 -15.65
N SER A 564 8.38 -14.90 -15.16
CA SER A 564 8.15 -15.17 -13.74
C SER A 564 9.38 -14.86 -12.90
N GLU A 565 9.15 -14.64 -11.62
CA GLU A 565 10.17 -14.40 -10.60
C GLU A 565 10.23 -15.56 -9.62
N ASP A 566 11.44 -16.03 -9.31
CA ASP A 566 11.70 -17.05 -8.32
C ASP A 566 12.59 -16.53 -7.18
N VAL A 567 12.38 -17.04 -5.97
CA VAL A 567 13.21 -16.72 -4.81
C VAL A 567 13.57 -17.95 -4.00
N ASN A 568 14.83 -18.00 -3.56
CA ASN A 568 15.33 -18.93 -2.55
C ASN A 568 15.74 -18.14 -1.31
N SER A 569 15.18 -18.49 -0.16
CA SER A 569 15.40 -17.77 1.10
C SER A 569 15.86 -18.72 2.21
N TYR A 570 16.80 -18.22 3.01
CA TYR A 570 17.35 -18.92 4.17
C TYR A 570 17.29 -18.03 5.38
N GLU A 571 16.81 -18.57 6.50
CA GLU A 571 16.69 -17.85 7.76
C GLU A 571 17.31 -18.65 8.89
N LEU A 572 17.91 -17.93 9.84
CA LEU A 572 18.34 -18.45 11.13
C LEU A 572 17.89 -17.48 12.20
N GLY A 573 17.05 -17.95 13.13
CA GLY A 573 16.47 -17.07 14.13
C GLY A 573 16.46 -17.67 15.52
N ILE A 574 16.29 -16.77 16.50
CA ILE A 574 16.08 -17.08 17.90
C ILE A 574 14.84 -16.36 18.38
N LYS A 575 14.00 -17.04 19.15
CA LYS A 575 12.86 -16.49 19.86
C LYS A 575 13.00 -16.80 21.34
N SER A 576 12.78 -15.79 22.18
CA SER A 576 13.00 -15.97 23.62
C SER A 576 12.10 -15.07 24.45
N ASP A 577 11.55 -15.65 25.52
CA ASP A 577 10.90 -14.97 26.62
C ASP A 577 11.80 -15.07 27.85
N LEU A 578 12.36 -13.94 28.25
CA LEU A 578 13.42 -13.85 29.25
C LEU A 578 12.92 -13.16 30.53
N ALA A 579 13.69 -13.26 31.62
CA ALA A 579 13.42 -12.57 32.89
C ALA A 579 12.00 -12.85 33.45
N ASN A 580 11.58 -14.11 33.46
CA ASN A 580 10.23 -14.56 33.82
C ASN A 580 9.15 -13.90 32.95
N HIS A 581 9.27 -14.02 31.65
CA HIS A 581 8.36 -13.45 30.61
C HIS A 581 8.19 -11.93 30.70
N ARG A 582 9.17 -11.20 31.23
CA ARG A 582 9.17 -9.73 31.24
C ARG A 582 9.85 -9.12 30.02
N VAL A 583 10.68 -9.89 29.34
CA VAL A 583 11.44 -9.44 28.16
C VAL A 583 11.29 -10.48 27.07
N ARG A 584 10.70 -10.09 25.97
CA ARG A 584 10.63 -10.87 24.73
C ARG A 584 11.67 -10.34 23.76
N LEU A 585 12.54 -11.21 23.26
CA LEU A 585 13.55 -10.87 22.26
C LEU A 585 13.52 -11.90 21.14
N ASN A 586 13.20 -11.45 19.94
CA ASN A 586 13.26 -12.24 18.73
C ASN A 586 14.29 -11.62 17.78
N ALA A 587 15.15 -12.44 17.18
CA ALA A 587 16.13 -11.97 16.22
C ALA A 587 16.28 -12.99 15.08
N THR A 588 16.46 -12.50 13.84
CA THR A 588 16.56 -13.33 12.65
C THR A 588 17.63 -12.78 11.72
N ALA A 589 18.55 -13.65 11.29
CA ALA A 589 19.43 -13.42 10.15
C ALA A 589 18.79 -14.05 8.91
N PHE A 590 18.83 -13.37 7.78
CA PHE A 590 18.22 -13.85 6.55
C PHE A 590 19.08 -13.56 5.32
N LEU A 591 18.91 -14.41 4.31
CA LEU A 591 19.48 -14.29 2.97
C LEU A 591 18.44 -14.77 1.95
N SER A 592 18.12 -13.93 0.97
CA SER A 592 17.19 -14.25 -0.12
C SER A 592 17.84 -13.90 -1.45
N ASP A 593 17.87 -14.88 -2.36
CA ASP A 593 18.33 -14.76 -3.73
C ASP A 593 17.13 -14.85 -4.68
N TYR A 594 16.84 -13.75 -5.37
CA TYR A 594 15.81 -13.65 -6.40
C TYR A 594 16.44 -13.84 -7.77
N GLN A 595 15.76 -14.59 -8.63
CA GLN A 595 16.08 -14.75 -10.05
C GLN A 595 14.94 -14.19 -10.88
N ASP A 596 15.31 -13.53 -11.97
CA ASP A 596 14.38 -12.85 -12.88
C ASP A 596 13.42 -11.89 -12.14
N PHE A 597 13.98 -11.17 -11.16
CA PHE A 597 13.25 -10.23 -10.31
C PHE A 597 12.51 -9.18 -11.15
N GLN A 598 11.21 -9.07 -10.96
CA GLN A 598 10.36 -8.15 -11.71
C GLN A 598 10.54 -6.72 -11.18
N SER A 599 11.31 -5.92 -11.92
CA SER A 599 11.59 -4.51 -11.60
C SER A 599 10.86 -3.60 -12.56
N ALA A 600 10.07 -2.68 -12.02
CA ALA A 600 9.38 -1.68 -12.80
C ALA A 600 10.18 -0.39 -12.88
N SER A 601 10.13 0.26 -14.02
CA SER A 601 10.74 1.57 -14.24
C SER A 601 9.90 2.39 -15.22
N PHE A 602 10.06 3.72 -15.15
CA PHE A 602 9.37 4.64 -16.03
C PHE A 602 10.22 4.89 -17.28
N VAL A 603 9.72 4.49 -18.45
CA VAL A 603 10.43 4.64 -19.74
C VAL A 603 9.55 5.39 -20.72
N GLY A 604 9.98 6.57 -21.13
CA GLY A 604 9.18 7.42 -22.01
C GLY A 604 7.94 7.95 -21.29
N LEU A 605 6.76 7.50 -21.69
CA LEU A 605 5.47 7.90 -21.11
C LEU A 605 4.75 6.73 -20.42
N GLN A 606 5.46 5.64 -20.13
CA GLN A 606 4.85 4.43 -19.59
C GLN A 606 5.76 3.76 -18.57
N PHE A 607 5.15 3.03 -17.65
CA PHE A 607 5.87 2.08 -16.83
C PHE A 607 6.11 0.79 -17.60
N LEU A 608 7.34 0.27 -17.48
CA LEU A 608 7.71 -1.02 -18.04
C LEU A 608 8.30 -1.89 -16.93
N VAL A 609 7.83 -3.12 -16.88
CA VAL A 609 8.40 -4.18 -16.05
C VAL A 609 9.44 -4.91 -16.89
N ASN A 610 10.65 -5.01 -16.36
CA ASN A 610 11.72 -5.83 -16.90
C ASN A 610 12.20 -6.79 -15.81
N ASN A 611 12.70 -7.96 -16.21
CA ASN A 611 13.29 -8.89 -15.26
C ASN A 611 14.76 -8.54 -15.00
N ALA A 612 15.11 -8.23 -13.75
CA ALA A 612 16.49 -8.17 -13.30
C ALA A 612 16.98 -9.60 -13.08
N GLU A 613 18.08 -9.98 -13.73
CA GLU A 613 18.52 -11.35 -13.79
C GLU A 613 18.83 -11.93 -12.40
N LYS A 614 19.30 -11.08 -11.47
CA LYS A 614 19.54 -11.52 -10.10
C LYS A 614 19.53 -10.37 -9.09
N VAL A 615 18.75 -10.55 -8.02
CA VAL A 615 18.73 -9.66 -6.84
C VAL A 615 19.07 -10.48 -5.60
N ARG A 616 19.87 -9.90 -4.72
CA ARG A 616 20.18 -10.46 -3.40
C ARG A 616 19.74 -9.53 -2.28
N VAL A 617 19.10 -10.10 -1.28
CA VAL A 617 18.75 -9.40 -0.05
C VAL A 617 19.26 -10.19 1.14
N GLN A 618 20.04 -9.53 2.01
CA GLN A 618 20.57 -10.16 3.22
C GLN A 618 20.54 -9.19 4.39
N GLY A 619 20.39 -9.71 5.59
CA GLY A 619 20.32 -8.83 6.74
C GLY A 619 20.03 -9.47 8.07
N LEU A 620 19.73 -8.60 9.02
CA LEU A 620 19.39 -8.93 10.41
C LEU A 620 18.16 -8.14 10.84
N GLU A 621 17.25 -8.81 11.53
CA GLU A 621 16.08 -8.20 12.17
C GLU A 621 16.08 -8.54 13.65
N ALA A 622 15.64 -7.60 14.47
CA ALA A 622 15.45 -7.84 15.90
C ALA A 622 14.24 -7.07 16.40
N ASP A 623 13.42 -7.74 17.21
CA ASP A 623 12.25 -7.19 17.88
C ASP A 623 12.38 -7.48 19.38
N LEU A 624 12.32 -6.43 20.21
CA LEU A 624 12.38 -6.52 21.67
C LEU A 624 11.18 -5.80 22.27
N THR A 625 10.46 -6.50 23.15
CA THR A 625 9.44 -5.90 24.03
C THR A 625 9.84 -6.19 25.47
N ALA A 626 9.91 -5.15 26.30
CA ALA A 626 10.31 -5.29 27.70
C ALA A 626 9.35 -4.57 28.63
N ARG A 627 8.81 -5.28 29.61
CA ARG A 627 8.03 -4.73 30.71
C ARG A 627 8.97 -4.34 31.84
N LEU A 628 9.42 -3.08 31.81
CA LEU A 628 10.46 -2.57 32.72
C LEU A 628 9.96 -2.47 34.17
N SER A 629 8.68 -2.16 34.33
CA SER A 629 7.96 -2.11 35.61
C SER A 629 6.45 -2.29 35.37
N GLU A 630 5.64 -2.26 36.43
CA GLU A 630 4.17 -2.31 36.32
C GLU A 630 3.60 -1.22 35.41
N GLY A 631 4.26 -0.08 35.30
CA GLY A 631 3.79 1.06 34.53
C GLY A 631 4.60 1.35 33.28
N PHE A 632 5.74 0.68 33.03
CA PHE A 632 6.59 1.00 31.86
C PHE A 632 6.78 -0.21 30.94
N THR A 633 6.46 -0.01 29.66
CA THR A 633 6.75 -0.95 28.57
C THR A 633 7.63 -0.27 27.54
N LEU A 634 8.67 -0.96 27.10
CA LEU A 634 9.60 -0.55 26.05
C LEU A 634 9.47 -1.51 24.88
N ASP A 635 9.27 -0.98 23.68
CA ASP A 635 9.30 -1.69 22.42
C ASP A 635 10.48 -1.16 21.59
N LEU A 636 11.34 -2.03 21.10
CA LEU A 636 12.43 -1.68 20.19
C LEU A 636 12.43 -2.67 19.05
N SER A 637 12.47 -2.18 17.82
CA SER A 637 12.60 -3.02 16.63
C SER A 637 13.58 -2.40 15.66
N GLY A 638 14.33 -3.25 14.94
CA GLY A 638 15.30 -2.80 13.96
C GLY A 638 15.50 -3.80 12.84
N THR A 639 15.74 -3.29 11.65
CA THR A 639 16.05 -4.06 10.46
C THR A 639 17.26 -3.46 9.76
N TYR A 640 18.33 -4.24 9.69
CA TYR A 640 19.44 -3.99 8.77
C TYR A 640 19.29 -4.92 7.59
N ALA A 641 19.18 -4.37 6.37
CA ALA A 641 19.04 -5.13 5.14
C ALA A 641 19.81 -4.48 4.01
N GLU A 642 20.57 -5.27 3.29
CA GLU A 642 21.20 -4.91 2.02
C GLU A 642 20.47 -5.60 0.89
N ALA A 643 19.82 -4.83 0.01
CA ALA A 643 19.13 -5.31 -1.19
C ALA A 643 19.88 -4.76 -2.41
N THR A 644 20.43 -5.64 -3.23
CA THR A 644 21.35 -5.29 -4.32
C THR A 644 20.99 -6.02 -5.59
N TYR A 645 21.00 -5.33 -6.72
CA TYR A 645 21.03 -5.95 -8.03
C TYR A 645 22.39 -6.63 -8.23
N GLU A 646 22.47 -7.94 -7.99
CA GLU A 646 23.70 -8.71 -8.28
C GLU A 646 24.02 -8.67 -9.78
N ARG A 647 22.95 -8.74 -10.59
CA ARG A 647 23.00 -8.58 -12.03
C ARG A 647 21.71 -7.98 -12.54
N TYR A 648 21.82 -6.86 -13.26
CA TYR A 648 20.73 -6.19 -13.94
C TYR A 648 21.27 -5.38 -15.11
N THR A 649 21.40 -6.01 -16.28
CA THR A 649 22.05 -5.45 -17.47
C THR A 649 21.08 -4.71 -18.38
N GLN A 650 19.76 -4.82 -18.16
CA GLN A 650 18.70 -4.22 -18.96
C GLN A 650 17.85 -3.21 -18.17
N GLY A 651 18.48 -2.54 -17.19
CA GLY A 651 17.81 -1.53 -16.39
C GLY A 651 17.56 -0.23 -17.15
N SER A 652 16.64 0.57 -16.64
CA SER A 652 16.35 1.89 -17.19
C SER A 652 17.40 2.92 -16.78
N CYS A 653 17.72 3.81 -17.69
CA CYS A 653 18.64 4.91 -17.41
C CYS A 653 17.88 6.09 -16.81
N TYR A 654 18.41 6.69 -15.74
CA TYR A 654 17.89 7.98 -15.29
C TYR A 654 18.21 9.09 -16.29
N THR A 655 17.45 10.17 -16.26
CA THR A 655 17.63 11.33 -17.15
C THR A 655 19.06 11.89 -17.12
N GLY A 656 19.67 11.98 -18.28
CA GLY A 656 21.04 12.48 -18.42
C GLY A 656 22.13 11.41 -18.34
N ARG A 657 21.80 10.15 -17.96
CA ARG A 657 22.74 9.04 -18.07
C ARG A 657 22.80 8.51 -19.50
N THR A 658 24.01 8.38 -20.04
CA THR A 658 24.20 7.71 -21.33
C THR A 658 23.98 6.21 -21.18
N PRO A 659 23.15 5.57 -22.03
CA PRO A 659 22.97 4.12 -22.01
C PRO A 659 24.29 3.36 -22.16
N ASP A 660 24.45 2.30 -21.37
CA ASP A 660 25.59 1.39 -21.47
C ASP A 660 25.49 0.52 -22.73
N ASP A 661 24.26 0.16 -23.12
CA ASP A 661 23.96 -0.48 -24.41
C ASP A 661 23.25 0.53 -25.35
N PRO A 662 23.93 1.05 -26.34
CA PRO A 662 23.36 2.02 -27.27
C PRO A 662 22.32 1.40 -28.22
N VAL A 663 22.23 0.07 -28.33
CA VAL A 663 21.27 -0.63 -29.19
C VAL A 663 19.94 -0.78 -28.51
N THR A 664 19.94 -1.20 -27.25
CA THR A 664 18.70 -1.38 -26.48
C THR A 664 18.29 -0.12 -25.72
N GLY A 665 19.21 0.81 -25.50
CA GLY A 665 19.00 2.00 -24.67
C GLY A 665 19.07 1.70 -23.16
N ALA A 666 19.57 0.51 -22.79
CA ALA A 666 19.59 0.05 -21.41
C ALA A 666 20.85 0.53 -20.65
N CYS A 667 20.71 0.62 -19.34
CA CYS A 667 21.79 0.85 -18.39
C CYS A 667 22.05 -0.40 -17.55
N ASP A 668 23.33 -0.69 -17.31
CA ASP A 668 23.73 -1.72 -16.36
C ASP A 668 23.63 -1.17 -14.93
N LEU A 669 22.71 -1.74 -14.16
CA LEU A 669 22.47 -1.41 -12.76
C LEU A 669 23.09 -2.46 -11.81
N SER A 670 23.88 -3.38 -12.31
CA SER A 670 24.55 -4.40 -11.50
C SER A 670 25.41 -3.77 -10.41
N GLY A 671 25.33 -4.33 -9.19
CA GLY A 671 26.01 -3.80 -8.01
C GLY A 671 25.33 -2.61 -7.32
N GLN A 672 24.24 -2.07 -7.88
CA GLN A 672 23.48 -0.97 -7.25
C GLN A 672 22.52 -1.49 -6.18
N THR A 673 22.29 -0.67 -5.14
CA THR A 673 21.23 -0.94 -4.16
C THR A 673 19.87 -0.69 -4.81
N LEU A 674 18.86 -1.50 -4.47
CA LEU A 674 17.49 -1.32 -4.97
C LEU A 674 16.91 0.04 -4.55
N PRO A 675 15.96 0.59 -5.32
CA PRO A 675 15.21 1.78 -4.88
C PRO A 675 14.36 1.47 -3.64
N PHE A 676 14.09 2.50 -2.84
CA PHE A 676 13.30 2.40 -1.59
C PHE A 676 13.87 1.39 -0.60
N ALA A 677 15.18 1.19 -0.60
CA ALA A 677 15.88 0.20 0.20
C ALA A 677 16.91 0.83 1.17
N PRO A 678 16.46 1.54 2.22
CA PRO A 678 17.35 2.07 3.24
C PRO A 678 18.03 0.90 3.98
N LYS A 679 19.36 0.93 4.15
CA LYS A 679 20.08 -0.18 4.80
C LYS A 679 19.65 -0.43 6.23
N LEU A 680 19.28 0.62 6.97
CA LEU A 680 18.87 0.51 8.35
C LEU A 680 17.55 1.25 8.58
N THR A 681 16.60 0.57 9.25
CA THR A 681 15.41 1.18 9.82
C THR A 681 15.26 0.72 11.26
N ALA A 682 14.75 1.58 12.13
CA ALA A 682 14.55 1.26 13.53
C ALA A 682 13.30 1.95 14.06
N THR A 683 12.66 1.34 15.03
CA THR A 683 11.54 1.92 15.76
C THR A 683 11.76 1.75 17.27
N ALA A 684 11.28 2.72 18.04
CA ALA A 684 11.32 2.69 19.49
C ALA A 684 9.99 3.22 20.04
N GLY A 685 9.35 2.47 20.92
CA GLY A 685 8.14 2.86 21.65
C GLY A 685 8.36 2.81 23.15
N LEU A 686 8.01 3.86 23.85
CA LEU A 686 8.00 3.89 25.30
C LEU A 686 6.61 4.24 25.79
N GLN A 687 5.98 3.29 26.44
CA GLN A 687 4.66 3.46 27.04
C GLN A 687 4.81 3.56 28.56
N TRP A 688 4.12 4.52 29.16
CA TRP A 688 3.95 4.68 30.59
C TRP A 688 2.48 4.74 30.95
N GLN A 689 2.10 4.05 32.02
CA GLN A 689 0.77 4.12 32.59
C GLN A 689 0.83 4.11 34.11
N HIS A 690 -0.07 4.84 34.75
CA HIS A 690 -0.17 4.88 36.20
C HIS A 690 -1.64 4.92 36.64
N LEU A 691 -2.00 4.00 37.53
CA LEU A 691 -3.36 3.90 38.05
C LEU A 691 -3.50 4.82 39.28
N PHE A 692 -4.42 5.77 39.18
CA PHE A 692 -4.88 6.61 40.29
C PHE A 692 -6.29 6.18 40.75
N ASN A 693 -6.73 6.62 41.92
CA ASN A 693 -8.12 6.42 42.35
C ASN A 693 -9.15 7.00 41.37
N ALA A 694 -8.75 7.99 40.54
CA ALA A 694 -9.60 8.67 39.62
C ALA A 694 -9.60 8.06 38.19
N GLY A 695 -8.77 7.07 37.94
CA GLY A 695 -8.58 6.44 36.63
C GLY A 695 -7.10 6.25 36.29
N THR A 696 -6.81 5.81 35.08
CA THR A 696 -5.43 5.56 34.60
C THR A 696 -4.96 6.70 33.72
N LEU A 697 -3.85 7.32 34.07
CA LEU A 697 -3.10 8.21 33.19
C LEU A 697 -2.12 7.39 32.38
N PHE A 698 -2.06 7.59 31.10
CA PHE A 698 -1.11 6.91 30.22
C PHE A 698 -0.44 7.88 29.25
N SER A 699 0.77 7.57 28.85
CA SER A 699 1.47 8.25 27.78
C SER A 699 2.26 7.26 26.95
N ARG A 700 2.44 7.57 25.66
CA ARG A 700 3.26 6.81 24.74
C ARG A 700 4.05 7.76 23.84
N LEU A 701 5.32 7.45 23.67
CA LEU A 701 6.22 8.10 22.73
C LEU A 701 6.71 7.01 21.75
N ASP A 702 6.45 7.20 20.48
CA ASP A 702 6.96 6.34 19.40
C ASP A 702 7.90 7.14 18.52
N GLY A 703 9.02 6.53 18.14
CA GLY A 703 9.96 7.09 17.20
C GLY A 703 10.32 6.07 16.13
N SER A 704 10.40 6.52 14.88
CA SER A 704 10.90 5.74 13.76
C SER A 704 12.08 6.46 13.12
N TRP A 705 13.07 5.69 12.69
CA TRP A 705 14.23 6.18 11.97
C TRP A 705 14.42 5.37 10.69
N VAL A 706 14.63 6.09 9.57
CA VAL A 706 14.87 5.53 8.26
C VAL A 706 16.20 6.06 7.74
N GLY A 707 17.09 5.16 7.35
CA GLY A 707 18.40 5.48 6.78
C GLY A 707 18.30 6.11 5.38
N GLU A 708 19.43 6.60 4.90
CA GLU A 708 19.55 7.14 3.53
C GLU A 708 19.11 6.10 2.50
N GLN A 709 18.41 6.56 1.47
CA GLN A 709 17.90 5.71 0.39
C GLN A 709 17.76 6.49 -0.93
N ASN A 710 17.66 5.78 -2.04
CA ASN A 710 17.19 6.34 -3.29
C ASN A 710 15.68 6.10 -3.43
N VAL A 711 14.92 7.16 -3.73
CA VAL A 711 13.45 7.14 -3.83
C VAL A 711 12.96 7.33 -5.27
N THR A 712 13.83 7.07 -6.28
CA THR A 712 13.46 6.95 -7.70
C THR A 712 13.65 5.54 -8.19
N SER A 713 12.75 5.05 -9.03
CA SER A 713 12.85 3.71 -9.64
C SER A 713 14.09 3.56 -10.52
N GLU A 714 14.54 4.63 -11.16
CA GLU A 714 15.69 4.69 -12.08
C GLU A 714 17.03 4.91 -11.36
N LEU A 715 17.03 4.96 -10.03
CA LEU A 715 18.21 5.18 -9.19
C LEU A 715 18.98 6.48 -9.53
N ASP A 716 18.25 7.56 -9.81
CA ASP A 716 18.88 8.87 -10.07
C ASP A 716 19.66 9.36 -8.83
N PRO A 717 21.00 9.53 -8.91
CA PRO A 717 21.79 9.98 -7.77
C PRO A 717 21.64 11.47 -7.47
N ASN A 718 21.07 12.26 -8.38
CA ASN A 718 20.95 13.71 -8.25
C ASN A 718 19.62 14.12 -7.65
N HIS A 719 18.52 13.43 -8.04
CA HIS A 719 17.14 13.79 -7.64
C HIS A 719 16.47 12.72 -6.78
N GLY A 720 16.98 11.49 -6.77
CA GLY A 720 16.41 10.38 -6.03
C GLY A 720 16.90 10.21 -4.60
N LYS A 721 17.84 11.03 -4.15
CA LYS A 721 18.44 10.88 -2.83
C LYS A 721 17.55 11.45 -1.74
N GLN A 722 17.12 10.60 -0.80
CA GLN A 722 16.53 10.98 0.48
C GLN A 722 17.55 10.70 1.58
N ASP A 723 17.98 11.74 2.28
CA ASP A 723 18.84 11.61 3.47
C ASP A 723 18.11 10.88 4.60
N ALA A 724 18.86 10.36 5.56
CA ALA A 724 18.27 9.71 6.72
C ALA A 724 17.41 10.68 7.53
N TYR A 725 16.25 10.21 7.98
CA TYR A 725 15.29 11.01 8.76
C TYR A 725 14.66 10.21 9.92
N GLY A 726 14.07 10.95 10.84
CA GLY A 726 13.35 10.36 11.97
C GLY A 726 12.03 11.06 12.25
N VAL A 727 11.00 10.29 12.53
CA VAL A 727 9.68 10.80 12.89
C VAL A 727 9.33 10.36 14.30
N ALA A 728 8.82 11.28 15.12
CA ALA A 728 8.37 11.00 16.47
C ALA A 728 6.88 11.32 16.64
N ASN A 729 6.17 10.44 17.36
CA ASN A 729 4.75 10.60 17.70
C ASN A 729 4.59 10.56 19.21
N PHE A 730 3.70 11.38 19.75
CA PHE A 730 3.41 11.42 21.18
C PHE A 730 1.93 11.37 21.45
N ARG A 731 1.54 10.60 22.46
CA ARG A 731 0.16 10.51 22.95
C ARG A 731 0.14 10.58 24.47
N LEU A 732 -0.82 11.34 25.01
CA LEU A 732 -1.10 11.43 26.45
C LEU A 732 -2.60 11.30 26.65
N GLY A 733 -3.03 10.44 27.53
CA GLY A 733 -4.45 10.23 27.76
C GLY A 733 -4.77 9.80 29.17
N TRP A 734 -6.06 9.87 29.45
CA TRP A 734 -6.65 9.45 30.69
C TRP A 734 -7.85 8.54 30.43
N SER A 735 -7.91 7.43 31.12
CA SER A 735 -9.04 6.50 31.02
C SER A 735 -9.65 6.23 32.40
N ARG A 736 -10.97 6.10 32.39
CA ARG A 736 -11.73 5.71 33.58
C ARG A 736 -12.97 4.94 33.19
N ASP A 737 -13.14 3.76 33.78
CA ASP A 737 -14.26 2.88 33.51
C ASP A 737 -14.44 2.68 32.00
N SER A 738 -15.52 3.18 31.44
CA SER A 738 -15.89 3.08 30.03
C SER A 738 -15.38 4.24 29.15
N TRP A 739 -14.64 5.20 29.68
CA TRP A 739 -14.21 6.40 28.95
C TRP A 739 -12.69 6.52 28.87
N GLU A 740 -12.24 6.96 27.70
CA GLU A 740 -10.84 7.38 27.47
C GLU A 740 -10.85 8.69 26.71
N ILE A 741 -10.00 9.63 27.12
CA ILE A 741 -9.70 10.85 26.40
C ILE A 741 -8.20 10.96 26.23
N SER A 742 -7.73 11.27 25.01
CA SER A 742 -6.31 11.44 24.73
C SER A 742 -6.06 12.58 23.76
N GLY A 743 -4.98 13.33 24.03
CA GLY A 743 -4.35 14.24 23.07
C GLY A 743 -3.18 13.53 22.39
N TRP A 744 -2.97 13.81 21.14
CA TRP A 744 -1.91 13.21 20.35
C TRP A 744 -1.27 14.22 19.39
N VAL A 745 0.00 13.98 19.07
CA VAL A 745 0.76 14.70 18.05
C VAL A 745 1.49 13.63 17.24
N ARG A 746 1.37 13.68 15.92
CA ARG A 746 2.15 12.89 14.97
C ARG A 746 3.15 13.79 14.27
N ASN A 747 4.29 13.23 13.89
CA ASN A 747 5.41 13.98 13.36
C ASN A 747 5.72 15.21 14.24
N LEU A 748 6.05 14.95 15.50
CA LEU A 748 6.23 15.97 16.55
C LEU A 748 7.23 17.07 16.16
N THR A 749 8.29 16.68 15.45
CA THR A 749 9.36 17.58 14.99
C THR A 749 9.05 18.30 13.69
N ASP A 750 7.93 17.96 13.03
CA ASP A 750 7.53 18.49 11.71
C ASP A 750 8.58 18.19 10.63
N GLU A 751 9.10 16.97 10.66
CA GLU A 751 10.08 16.51 9.70
C GLU A 751 9.47 16.42 8.29
N THR A 752 10.11 17.06 7.32
CA THR A 752 9.73 16.96 5.91
C THR A 752 10.65 15.96 5.22
N TYR A 753 10.07 14.94 4.62
CA TYR A 753 10.82 13.89 3.92
C TYR A 753 10.08 13.46 2.66
N ILE A 754 10.85 13.00 1.68
CA ILE A 754 10.34 12.50 0.40
C ILE A 754 10.07 11.00 0.52
N THR A 755 8.87 10.59 0.18
CA THR A 755 8.47 9.17 0.14
C THR A 755 8.74 8.55 -1.22
N GLN A 756 8.60 9.34 -2.29
CA GLN A 756 8.86 8.93 -3.65
C GLN A 756 9.20 10.15 -4.50
N THR A 757 10.14 9.98 -5.40
CA THR A 757 10.41 10.90 -6.50
C THR A 757 10.15 10.18 -7.81
N ALA A 758 9.43 10.80 -8.72
CA ALA A 758 9.20 10.29 -10.06
C ALA A 758 9.60 11.35 -11.09
N GLN A 759 10.15 10.93 -12.22
CA GLN A 759 10.33 11.82 -13.34
C GLN A 759 8.97 12.27 -13.85
N SER A 760 8.82 13.56 -14.18
CA SER A 760 7.54 14.05 -14.72
C SER A 760 7.25 13.42 -16.06
N ASN A 761 6.11 12.75 -16.17
CA ASN A 761 5.70 11.98 -17.32
C ASN A 761 5.63 12.84 -18.61
N LEU A 762 5.09 14.04 -18.49
CA LEU A 762 4.91 14.94 -19.63
C LEU A 762 6.24 15.49 -20.14
N PHE A 763 7.20 15.75 -19.25
CA PHE A 763 8.47 16.38 -19.58
C PHE A 763 9.65 15.43 -19.67
N ALA A 764 9.45 14.14 -19.49
CA ALA A 764 10.49 13.12 -19.59
C ALA A 764 11.24 13.18 -20.94
N SER A 765 10.54 13.47 -22.04
CA SER A 765 11.11 13.59 -23.37
C SER A 765 12.07 14.77 -23.53
N LEU A 766 11.95 15.81 -22.70
CA LEU A 766 12.83 16.97 -22.71
C LEU A 766 14.18 16.68 -22.03
N GLN A 767 14.28 15.61 -21.26
CA GLN A 767 15.48 15.18 -20.55
C GLN A 767 16.17 16.32 -19.77
N ASP A 768 15.39 17.16 -19.11
CA ASP A 768 15.90 18.35 -18.42
C ASP A 768 15.89 18.24 -16.89
N GLY A 769 15.52 17.08 -16.35
CA GLY A 769 15.51 16.84 -14.92
C GLY A 769 14.31 17.43 -14.19
N THR A 770 13.15 17.44 -14.81
CA THR A 770 11.87 17.78 -14.12
C THR A 770 11.35 16.57 -13.36
N TYR A 771 11.18 16.73 -12.05
CA TYR A 771 10.76 15.65 -11.12
C TYR A 771 9.57 16.04 -10.27
N GLN A 772 8.85 15.02 -9.83
CA GLN A 772 7.69 15.06 -8.95
C GLN A 772 8.04 14.43 -7.60
N ASN A 773 7.99 15.20 -6.50
CA ASN A 773 8.28 14.69 -5.16
C ASN A 773 6.99 14.52 -4.36
N TYR A 774 6.75 13.32 -3.87
CA TYR A 774 5.67 13.03 -2.94
C TYR A 774 6.22 13.07 -1.52
N LEU A 775 5.62 13.90 -0.68
CA LEU A 775 6.10 14.13 0.68
C LEU A 775 5.35 13.25 1.70
N GLY A 776 6.05 12.88 2.75
CA GLY A 776 5.42 12.26 3.92
C GLY A 776 4.48 13.22 4.64
N SER A 777 3.59 12.70 5.48
CA SER A 777 2.60 13.52 6.19
C SER A 777 3.23 14.58 7.11
N PRO A 778 2.76 15.83 7.10
CA PRO A 778 3.25 16.87 7.99
C PRO A 778 2.82 16.62 9.44
N ARG A 779 3.26 17.47 10.35
CA ARG A 779 2.81 17.40 11.74
C ARG A 779 1.29 17.54 11.84
N SER A 780 0.68 16.56 12.50
CA SER A 780 -0.75 16.61 12.83
C SER A 780 -0.96 16.41 14.33
N TYR A 781 -2.01 17.01 14.88
CA TYR A 781 -2.35 16.89 16.29
C TYR A 781 -3.86 16.94 16.50
N GLY A 782 -4.29 16.38 17.60
CA GLY A 782 -5.72 16.32 17.89
C GLY A 782 -6.05 15.70 19.23
N ILE A 783 -7.35 15.49 19.40
CA ILE A 783 -7.95 14.88 20.58
C ILE A 783 -8.82 13.70 20.10
N THR A 784 -8.75 12.62 20.86
CA THR A 784 -9.62 11.46 20.66
C THR A 784 -10.38 11.16 21.95
N VAL A 785 -11.68 10.94 21.82
CA VAL A 785 -12.56 10.50 22.89
C VAL A 785 -13.14 9.15 22.53
N LEU A 786 -12.99 8.17 23.40
CA LEU A 786 -13.48 6.82 23.21
C LEU A 786 -14.41 6.45 24.37
N ALA A 787 -15.55 5.82 24.00
CA ALA A 787 -16.51 5.27 24.95
C ALA A 787 -16.75 3.79 24.65
N ARG A 788 -16.86 2.98 25.69
CA ARG A 788 -17.12 1.53 25.62
C ARG A 788 -18.28 1.15 26.52
N TYR A 789 -19.02 0.12 26.10
CA TYR A 789 -20.09 -0.49 26.89
C TYR A 789 -20.02 -2.00 26.76
#